data_4c1adb3ea6f4ff91decab0eb0db09555
#
_entry.id   4c1adb3ea6f4ff91decab0eb0db09555
#
_cell.length_a   1.000
_cell.length_b   1.000
_cell.length_c   1.000
_cell.angle_alpha   90.00
_cell.angle_beta   90.00
_cell.angle_gamma   90.00
#
_symmetry.space_group_name_H-M   'P 1'
#
loop_
_entity.id
_entity.type
_entity.pdbx_description
1 polymer ?
#
loop_
_entity_poly.entity_id
_entity_poly.type
_entity_poly.pdbx_seq_one_letter_code
_entity_poly.pdbx_strand_id
1 'polypeptide(L)'
;MDGGKFEQFINHFDEAPLVGENGLTTEPELPAQQVIGEEDIRKANDILQKYKAGKAALDKRIVDNELWFRMGHWKNYENKEMQGKPKPSSGWLFNSIANKHADAMDNYPEPNVLPRAEDDEKTAKALSKILPTVLEQCDYETVYSDTWWRKLKTGTGVKGVFWDPEARGGLGEICIRSVNLLMLYWEPGVEDIQDTPHLFSLSLMDNDQLEGRYPQMAGHTGSSMDVAKYIHDDSIDTGDKSVVVDWYYKKALEGGQTVLHYCKYCNGVVLYASENDPQYAQRGFYDHGKYPFVFDPLFREEDSPAGFGYIDVMKDTQTAIDEMNHAMDENVKLAAKARYVLSDTAGVNEEELADFGKDIVHVVGRLTDDSFRPLQTNVLSGNCISYRDARVSELKEISGNRDVSQGGTTSGLTAASAIAALQEAGSKLSRDMLKSAYRTFAKECYLVIELMRQFYDEERVYRITGESGGVEYVPFSNAMLQAVPGGNVGGVQLGDHEPVFDITVSAAKKSTFSRLSQNETAKECYQLGFFAPANADAALAALEMMDFEGIEKVRERVSQNGTLYQQLQQMAQQMQKMAAIIDQQNGTNVSAAASAAGQAAGAAGTGGGGTADAKDTTNSLGDVVGESGSNSMATQAAKRAMNVNNPNK
;
A
#
# COMPACT_ATOMS: atom_id res chain seq x y z
N MET A 1 6.26 8.09 16.02
CA MET A 1 4.96 8.69 16.23
C MET A 1 4.04 7.65 16.83
N ASP A 2 3.64 7.94 18.03
CA ASP A 2 2.57 7.37 18.84
C ASP A 2 2.46 5.86 19.03
N GLY A 3 3.32 5.30 19.89
CA GLY A 3 3.04 4.07 20.64
C GLY A 3 1.90 4.23 21.66
N GLY A 4 1.57 5.47 22.04
CA GLY A 4 0.58 5.75 23.08
C GLY A 4 -0.89 5.47 22.69
N LYS A 5 -1.21 5.35 21.41
CA LYS A 5 -2.58 5.05 20.97
C LYS A 5 -2.92 3.56 20.90
N PHE A 6 -1.93 2.69 20.84
CA PHE A 6 -2.18 1.24 20.85
C PHE A 6 -2.63 0.73 22.21
N GLU A 7 -2.29 1.44 23.24
CA GLU A 7 -2.46 1.03 24.63
C GLU A 7 -3.78 1.48 25.25
N GLN A 8 -4.48 2.41 24.60
CA GLN A 8 -5.84 2.78 25.00
C GLN A 8 -6.88 1.68 24.77
N PHE A 9 -6.46 0.58 24.19
CA PHE A 9 -7.30 -0.41 23.55
C PHE A 9 -8.02 -1.42 24.45
N ILE A 10 -7.55 -1.64 25.65
CA ILE A 10 -7.92 -2.85 26.39
C ILE A 10 -8.54 -2.57 27.77
N ASN A 11 -8.63 -1.30 28.18
CA ASN A 11 -8.99 -0.96 29.54
C ASN A 11 -10.48 -0.76 29.82
N HIS A 12 -11.34 -0.89 28.81
CA HIS A 12 -12.78 -0.66 29.03
C HIS A 12 -13.52 -1.84 29.66
N PHE A 13 -12.82 -2.95 29.91
CA PHE A 13 -13.46 -4.14 30.49
C PHE A 13 -13.54 -4.14 32.02
N ASP A 14 -12.92 -3.17 32.70
CA ASP A 14 -12.85 -3.15 34.16
C ASP A 14 -13.87 -2.23 34.85
N GLU A 15 -14.67 -1.42 34.15
CA GLU A 15 -15.62 -0.50 34.80
C GLU A 15 -17.01 -0.48 34.12
N ALA A 16 -17.85 -1.43 34.45
CA ALA A 16 -19.28 -1.20 34.46
C ALA A 16 -19.94 -1.95 35.66
N PRO A 17 -20.15 -1.30 36.78
CA PRO A 17 -21.10 -1.81 37.71
C PRO A 17 -22.48 -1.61 37.10
N LEU A 18 -23.08 -2.67 36.60
CA LEU A 18 -24.52 -2.73 36.34
C LEU A 18 -25.27 -2.54 37.67
N VAL A 19 -25.57 -1.30 37.99
CA VAL A 19 -26.55 -1.00 39.04
C VAL A 19 -27.93 -1.31 38.46
N GLY A 20 -28.34 -2.56 38.55
CA GLY A 20 -29.72 -2.97 38.38
C GLY A 20 -30.53 -2.53 39.60
N GLU A 21 -31.43 -1.58 39.42
CA GLU A 21 -32.52 -1.31 40.38
C GLU A 21 -33.46 -2.52 40.43
N ASN A 22 -33.16 -3.47 41.28
CA ASN A 22 -34.15 -4.31 41.92
C ASN A 22 -33.46 -5.12 43.03
N GLY A 23 -33.82 -4.83 44.28
CA GLY A 23 -33.26 -5.44 45.48
C GLY A 23 -33.52 -6.94 45.57
N LEU A 24 -32.74 -7.75 44.92
CA LEU A 24 -32.50 -9.13 45.19
C LEU A 24 -31.05 -9.27 45.65
N THR A 25 -30.91 -9.77 46.89
CA THR A 25 -29.62 -10.16 47.47
C THR A 25 -28.87 -11.09 46.49
N THR A 26 -27.93 -10.54 45.74
CA THR A 26 -26.95 -11.36 45.03
C THR A 26 -26.09 -12.06 46.09
N GLU A 27 -26.02 -13.38 46.02
CA GLU A 27 -24.98 -14.15 46.69
C GLU A 27 -23.63 -13.52 46.33
N PRO A 28 -22.66 -13.46 47.27
CA PRO A 28 -21.35 -12.93 46.97
C PRO A 28 -20.77 -13.78 45.84
N GLU A 29 -20.55 -13.16 44.68
CA GLU A 29 -19.79 -13.78 43.60
C GLU A 29 -18.46 -14.22 44.18
N LEU A 30 -18.21 -15.53 44.16
CA LEU A 30 -16.91 -16.10 44.45
C LEU A 30 -15.90 -15.36 43.58
N PRO A 31 -14.75 -14.89 44.13
CA PRO A 31 -13.76 -14.20 43.33
C PRO A 31 -13.44 -15.08 42.13
N ALA A 32 -13.59 -14.54 40.92
CA ALA A 32 -13.36 -15.24 39.68
C ALA A 32 -11.98 -15.94 39.79
N GLN A 33 -11.99 -17.26 39.66
CA GLN A 33 -10.80 -18.06 39.86
C GLN A 33 -9.81 -17.62 38.79
N GLN A 34 -8.73 -16.97 39.19
CA GLN A 34 -7.73 -16.44 38.29
C GLN A 34 -7.09 -17.62 37.53
N VAL A 35 -7.51 -17.83 36.28
CA VAL A 35 -7.08 -18.96 35.45
C VAL A 35 -5.66 -18.72 34.97
N ILE A 36 -5.34 -17.47 34.54
CA ILE A 36 -3.98 -17.07 34.14
C ILE A 36 -3.34 -16.30 35.30
N GLY A 37 -2.22 -16.82 35.77
CA GLY A 37 -1.45 -16.26 36.88
C GLY A 37 0.04 -16.13 36.58
N GLU A 38 0.81 -15.84 37.62
CA GLU A 38 2.25 -15.60 37.53
C GLU A 38 3.05 -16.79 36.96
N GLU A 39 2.62 -18.04 37.26
CA GLU A 39 3.29 -19.24 36.71
C GLU A 39 3.13 -19.36 35.20
N ASP A 40 1.97 -18.97 34.66
CA ASP A 40 1.70 -19.02 33.23
C ASP A 40 2.47 -17.94 32.49
N ILE A 41 2.61 -16.76 33.11
CA ILE A 41 3.49 -15.70 32.58
C ILE A 41 4.94 -16.15 32.55
N ARG A 42 5.44 -16.87 33.57
CA ARG A 42 6.80 -17.43 33.55
C ARG A 42 6.99 -18.37 32.37
N LYS A 43 6.05 -19.29 32.14
CA LYS A 43 6.07 -20.20 30.97
C LYS A 43 6.03 -19.41 29.66
N ALA A 44 5.16 -18.38 29.57
CA ALA A 44 5.09 -17.52 28.41
C ALA A 44 6.40 -16.79 28.13
N ASN A 45 7.07 -16.27 29.17
CA ASN A 45 8.38 -15.64 29.05
C ASN A 45 9.47 -16.61 28.59
N ASP A 46 9.46 -17.87 29.07
CA ASP A 46 10.40 -18.90 28.60
C ASP A 46 10.22 -19.20 27.11
N ILE A 47 8.95 -19.24 26.64
CA ILE A 47 8.63 -19.40 25.23
C ILE A 47 9.09 -18.17 24.44
N LEU A 48 8.80 -16.96 24.93
CA LEU A 48 9.22 -15.72 24.29
C LEU A 48 10.74 -15.64 24.13
N GLN A 49 11.52 -16.07 25.14
CA GLN A 49 12.99 -16.10 25.04
C GLN A 49 13.48 -17.08 23.97
N LYS A 50 12.84 -18.23 23.82
CA LYS A 50 13.13 -19.17 22.72
C LYS A 50 12.82 -18.55 21.35
N TYR A 51 11.68 -17.86 21.22
CA TYR A 51 11.30 -17.20 19.98
C TYR A 51 12.23 -16.02 19.64
N LYS A 52 12.66 -15.25 20.64
CA LYS A 52 13.68 -14.20 20.48
C LYS A 52 15.00 -14.78 19.96
N ALA A 53 15.47 -15.88 20.54
CA ALA A 53 16.69 -16.53 20.09
C ALA A 53 16.58 -17.04 18.65
N GLY A 54 15.45 -17.64 18.28
CA GLY A 54 15.19 -18.11 16.91
C GLY A 54 15.11 -16.98 15.87
N LYS A 55 14.64 -15.80 16.28
CA LYS A 55 14.48 -14.64 15.40
C LYS A 55 15.70 -13.71 15.34
N ALA A 56 16.71 -13.88 16.17
CA ALA A 56 17.83 -12.96 16.34
C ALA A 56 18.56 -12.63 15.02
N ALA A 57 18.69 -13.59 14.10
CA ALA A 57 19.30 -13.36 12.79
C ALA A 57 18.46 -12.42 11.92
N LEU A 58 17.13 -12.59 11.95
CA LEU A 58 16.19 -11.72 11.23
C LEU A 58 16.22 -10.29 11.80
N ASP A 59 16.21 -10.15 13.13
CA ASP A 59 16.26 -8.83 13.78
C ASP A 59 17.54 -8.08 13.41
N LYS A 60 18.68 -8.76 13.41
CA LYS A 60 19.95 -8.18 12.96
C LYS A 60 19.90 -7.74 11.50
N ARG A 61 19.32 -8.58 10.62
CA ARG A 61 19.14 -8.26 9.19
C ARG A 61 18.27 -7.01 9.00
N ILE A 62 17.17 -6.89 9.75
CA ILE A 62 16.27 -5.74 9.69
C ILE A 62 16.99 -4.44 10.08
N VAL A 63 17.75 -4.46 11.17
CA VAL A 63 18.52 -3.30 11.64
C VAL A 63 19.60 -2.90 10.63
N ASP A 64 20.32 -3.89 10.08
CA ASP A 64 21.34 -3.65 9.04
C ASP A 64 20.70 -3.04 7.77
N ASN A 65 19.57 -3.57 7.32
CA ASN A 65 18.86 -3.05 6.15
C ASN A 65 18.41 -1.58 6.32
N GLU A 66 18.03 -1.15 7.52
CA GLU A 66 17.71 0.26 7.78
C GLU A 66 18.94 1.16 7.64
N LEU A 67 20.12 0.70 8.06
CA LEU A 67 21.38 1.42 7.86
C LEU A 67 21.71 1.56 6.37
N TRP A 68 21.54 0.48 5.60
CA TRP A 68 21.72 0.51 4.15
C TRP A 68 20.78 1.51 3.46
N PHE A 69 19.50 1.48 3.83
CA PHE A 69 18.52 2.41 3.28
C PHE A 69 18.86 3.87 3.53
N ARG A 70 19.41 4.17 4.71
CA ARG A 70 19.84 5.51 5.11
C ARG A 70 21.25 5.87 4.64
N MET A 71 21.85 5.07 3.78
CA MET A 71 23.22 5.25 3.30
C MET A 71 24.27 5.33 4.43
N GLY A 72 23.94 4.74 5.59
CA GLY A 72 24.78 4.70 6.78
C GLY A 72 25.61 3.43 6.93
N HIS A 73 25.67 2.57 5.92
CA HIS A 73 26.29 1.26 5.96
C HIS A 73 27.81 1.30 6.22
N TRP A 74 28.48 2.39 5.93
CA TRP A 74 29.89 2.57 6.25
C TRP A 74 30.21 2.48 7.74
N LYS A 75 29.23 2.68 8.62
CA LYS A 75 29.38 2.47 10.07
C LYS A 75 29.78 1.04 10.41
N ASN A 76 29.32 0.06 9.62
CA ASN A 76 29.64 -1.35 9.81
C ASN A 76 31.08 -1.71 9.37
N TYR A 77 31.72 -0.82 8.57
CA TYR A 77 33.08 -0.99 8.04
C TYR A 77 34.10 -0.04 8.71
N GLU A 78 33.74 0.57 9.82
CA GLU A 78 34.64 1.45 10.58
C GLU A 78 35.76 0.67 11.28
N ASN A 79 36.83 0.40 10.52
CA ASN A 79 38.08 -0.05 11.05
C ASN A 79 39.10 1.12 11.05
N LYS A 80 40.24 0.96 11.75
CA LYS A 80 41.27 2.00 11.87
C LYS A 80 41.81 2.46 10.52
N GLU A 81 41.79 1.60 9.49
CA GLU A 81 42.29 1.88 8.14
C GLU A 81 41.37 2.81 7.35
N MET A 82 40.08 2.85 7.67
CA MET A 82 39.07 3.67 7.02
C MET A 82 38.86 5.02 7.70
N GLN A 83 39.49 5.23 8.87
CA GLN A 83 39.34 6.46 9.63
C GLN A 83 39.98 7.64 8.88
N GLY A 84 39.21 8.70 8.62
CA GLY A 84 39.66 9.89 7.86
C GLY A 84 39.64 9.76 6.34
N LYS A 85 39.28 8.61 5.78
CA LYS A 85 39.13 8.43 4.33
C LYS A 85 37.73 8.86 3.84
N PRO A 86 37.57 9.23 2.57
CA PRO A 86 36.26 9.52 2.01
C PRO A 86 35.38 8.27 2.05
N LYS A 87 34.12 8.46 2.41
CA LYS A 87 33.12 7.40 2.48
C LYS A 87 31.95 7.75 1.54
N PRO A 88 32.14 7.66 0.22
CA PRO A 88 31.08 7.98 -0.73
C PRO A 88 29.98 6.93 -0.62
N SER A 89 28.74 7.39 -0.56
CA SER A 89 27.56 6.55 -0.64
C SER A 89 26.71 7.03 -1.78
N SER A 90 26.43 6.15 -2.73
CA SER A 90 25.55 6.45 -3.85
C SER A 90 24.13 5.96 -3.57
N GLY A 91 23.14 6.80 -3.89
CA GLY A 91 21.74 6.55 -3.54
C GLY A 91 21.00 5.63 -4.51
N TRP A 92 21.66 4.69 -5.19
CA TRP A 92 21.01 3.82 -6.18
C TRP A 92 19.98 2.90 -5.55
N LEU A 93 20.33 2.31 -4.41
CA LEU A 93 19.44 1.44 -3.63
C LEU A 93 18.22 2.23 -3.13
N PHE A 94 18.43 3.41 -2.55
CA PHE A 94 17.36 4.30 -2.11
C PHE A 94 16.41 4.65 -3.27
N ASN A 95 16.96 5.07 -4.42
CA ASN A 95 16.16 5.41 -5.60
C ASN A 95 15.34 4.22 -6.10
N SER A 96 15.91 3.02 -6.09
CA SER A 96 15.20 1.81 -6.51
C SER A 96 14.02 1.49 -5.61
N ILE A 97 14.18 1.63 -4.29
CA ILE A 97 13.12 1.40 -3.31
C ILE A 97 12.03 2.48 -3.41
N ALA A 98 12.42 3.75 -3.56
CA ALA A 98 11.48 4.86 -3.69
C ALA A 98 10.57 4.72 -4.92
N ASN A 99 11.13 4.28 -6.06
CA ASN A 99 10.34 4.02 -7.26
C ASN A 99 9.35 2.85 -7.06
N LYS A 100 9.77 1.77 -6.38
CA LYS A 100 8.86 0.65 -6.07
C LYS A 100 7.76 1.04 -5.10
N HIS A 101 8.05 1.93 -4.16
CA HIS A 101 7.03 2.48 -3.28
C HIS A 101 6.02 3.33 -4.08
N ALA A 102 6.48 4.18 -5.00
CA ALA A 102 5.61 4.97 -5.87
C ALA A 102 4.69 4.06 -6.73
N ASP A 103 5.26 3.01 -7.34
CA ASP A 103 4.49 1.99 -8.09
C ASP A 103 3.37 1.37 -7.22
N ALA A 104 3.64 1.14 -5.94
CA ALA A 104 2.67 0.58 -5.01
C ALA A 104 1.57 1.58 -4.65
N MET A 105 1.90 2.86 -4.48
CA MET A 105 0.93 3.92 -4.18
C MET A 105 0.00 4.20 -5.37
N ASP A 106 0.52 4.10 -6.60
CA ASP A 106 -0.28 4.24 -7.81
C ASP A 106 -1.30 3.11 -7.99
N ASN A 107 -1.10 1.98 -7.32
CA ASN A 107 -1.95 0.79 -7.37
C ASN A 107 -2.60 0.48 -6.00
N TYR A 108 -3.19 1.49 -5.39
CA TYR A 108 -3.89 1.36 -4.11
C TYR A 108 -5.05 0.35 -4.21
N PRO A 109 -5.19 -0.60 -3.25
CA PRO A 109 -6.21 -1.64 -3.32
C PRO A 109 -7.59 -1.11 -2.96
N GLU A 110 -8.60 -1.57 -3.68
CA GLU A 110 -10.01 -1.33 -3.39
C GLU A 110 -10.73 -2.66 -3.22
N PRO A 111 -11.45 -2.87 -2.10
CA PRO A 111 -12.15 -4.12 -1.84
C PRO A 111 -13.50 -4.17 -2.55
N ASN A 112 -13.83 -5.34 -3.08
CA ASN A 112 -15.15 -5.67 -3.58
C ASN A 112 -15.59 -7.00 -2.97
N VAL A 113 -16.72 -6.99 -2.27
CA VAL A 113 -17.27 -8.13 -1.56
C VAL A 113 -18.30 -8.83 -2.42
N LEU A 114 -18.12 -10.13 -2.65
CA LEU A 114 -19.01 -10.97 -3.43
C LEU A 114 -19.72 -11.96 -2.52
N PRO A 115 -21.05 -12.16 -2.68
CA PRO A 115 -21.81 -13.13 -1.92
C PRO A 115 -21.49 -14.54 -2.41
N ARG A 116 -21.51 -15.53 -1.50
CA ARG A 116 -21.48 -16.94 -1.88
C ARG A 116 -22.88 -17.54 -2.05
N ALA A 117 -23.87 -16.95 -1.40
CA ALA A 117 -25.26 -17.33 -1.52
C ALA A 117 -26.08 -16.17 -2.09
N GLU A 118 -27.18 -16.49 -2.79
CA GLU A 118 -28.06 -15.47 -3.40
C GLU A 118 -28.71 -14.56 -2.33
N ASP A 119 -29.03 -15.13 -1.17
CA ASP A 119 -29.63 -14.41 -0.05
C ASP A 119 -28.69 -13.34 0.55
N ASP A 120 -27.37 -13.51 0.40
CA ASP A 120 -26.34 -12.61 0.94
C ASP A 120 -26.02 -11.42 0.01
N GLU A 121 -26.63 -11.33 -1.17
CA GLU A 121 -26.31 -10.31 -2.19
C GLU A 121 -26.47 -8.88 -1.66
N LYS A 122 -27.51 -8.63 -0.89
CA LYS A 122 -27.78 -7.29 -0.31
C LYS A 122 -26.70 -6.90 0.70
N THR A 123 -26.31 -7.84 1.56
CA THR A 123 -25.29 -7.64 2.58
C THR A 123 -23.92 -7.46 1.92
N ALA A 124 -23.59 -8.25 0.90
CA ALA A 124 -22.35 -8.09 0.13
C ALA A 124 -22.24 -6.72 -0.55
N LYS A 125 -23.34 -6.24 -1.16
CA LYS A 125 -23.40 -4.90 -1.75
C LYS A 125 -23.25 -3.79 -0.70
N ALA A 126 -23.84 -3.95 0.47
CA ALA A 126 -23.67 -3.01 1.58
C ALA A 126 -22.22 -2.99 2.06
N LEU A 127 -21.62 -4.16 2.29
CA LEU A 127 -20.21 -4.29 2.70
C LEU A 127 -19.26 -3.69 1.68
N SER A 128 -19.46 -3.93 0.38
CA SER A 128 -18.62 -3.34 -0.70
C SER A 128 -18.62 -1.81 -0.68
N LYS A 129 -19.72 -1.20 -0.22
CA LYS A 129 -19.83 0.26 -0.07
C LYS A 129 -19.26 0.75 1.27
N ILE A 130 -19.39 -0.02 2.34
CA ILE A 130 -19.01 0.37 3.70
C ILE A 130 -17.51 0.19 3.95
N LEU A 131 -16.92 -0.92 3.49
CA LEU A 131 -15.50 -1.23 3.70
C LEU A 131 -14.54 -0.11 3.30
N PRO A 132 -14.67 0.52 2.11
CA PRO A 132 -13.80 1.66 1.75
C PRO A 132 -13.90 2.81 2.76
N THR A 133 -15.10 3.10 3.27
CA THR A 133 -15.32 4.15 4.27
C THR A 133 -14.70 3.80 5.63
N VAL A 134 -14.79 2.53 6.06
CA VAL A 134 -14.13 2.07 7.29
C VAL A 134 -12.61 2.15 7.15
N LEU A 135 -12.06 1.75 6.00
CA LEU A 135 -10.62 1.88 5.73
C LEU A 135 -10.16 3.35 5.73
N GLU A 136 -10.94 4.25 5.13
CA GLU A 136 -10.67 5.69 5.16
C GLU A 136 -10.67 6.25 6.60
N GLN A 137 -11.61 5.83 7.43
CA GLN A 137 -11.68 6.21 8.85
C GLN A 137 -10.48 5.72 9.66
N CYS A 138 -9.88 4.60 9.27
CA CYS A 138 -8.64 4.06 9.85
C CYS A 138 -7.36 4.73 9.31
N ASP A 139 -7.46 5.76 8.45
CA ASP A 139 -6.31 6.35 7.73
C ASP A 139 -5.47 5.29 6.99
N TYR A 140 -6.17 4.35 6.33
CA TYR A 140 -5.53 3.18 5.74
C TYR A 140 -4.51 3.54 4.64
N GLU A 141 -4.66 4.67 3.97
CA GLU A 141 -3.68 5.14 2.96
C GLU A 141 -2.30 5.37 3.59
N THR A 142 -2.25 6.01 4.76
CA THR A 142 -1.01 6.19 5.53
C THR A 142 -0.45 4.85 6.02
N VAL A 143 -1.31 3.99 6.58
CA VAL A 143 -0.92 2.65 7.05
C VAL A 143 -0.37 1.79 5.89
N TYR A 144 -0.99 1.87 4.72
CA TYR A 144 -0.55 1.18 3.50
C TYR A 144 0.82 1.66 3.06
N SER A 145 1.03 2.99 2.98
CA SER A 145 2.32 3.60 2.65
C SER A 145 3.42 3.16 3.63
N ASP A 146 3.18 3.27 4.94
CA ASP A 146 4.15 2.90 5.97
C ASP A 146 4.49 1.41 5.92
N THR A 147 3.50 0.57 5.67
CA THR A 147 3.71 -0.87 5.53
C THR A 147 4.54 -1.20 4.30
N TRP A 148 4.31 -0.53 3.17
CA TRP A 148 5.12 -0.70 1.97
C TRP A 148 6.58 -0.25 2.17
N TRP A 149 6.82 0.88 2.85
CA TRP A 149 8.19 1.28 3.21
C TRP A 149 8.89 0.19 4.03
N ARG A 150 8.20 -0.38 5.02
CA ARG A 150 8.74 -1.50 5.82
C ARG A 150 8.97 -2.73 4.96
N LYS A 151 7.97 -3.16 4.19
CA LYS A 151 8.04 -4.33 3.29
C LYS A 151 9.23 -4.26 2.33
N LEU A 152 9.45 -3.13 1.68
CA LEU A 152 10.55 -2.94 0.73
C LEU A 152 11.92 -2.97 1.41
N LYS A 153 12.03 -2.44 2.63
CA LYS A 153 13.29 -2.38 3.39
C LYS A 153 13.61 -3.70 4.10
N THR A 154 12.66 -4.25 4.82
CA THR A 154 12.88 -5.39 5.71
C THR A 154 12.47 -6.73 5.09
N GLY A 155 11.80 -6.71 3.95
CA GLY A 155 11.26 -7.88 3.27
C GLY A 155 9.85 -8.28 3.71
N THR A 156 9.31 -7.68 4.77
CA THR A 156 7.98 -8.03 5.27
C THR A 156 7.27 -6.82 5.85
N GLY A 157 6.10 -6.55 5.32
CA GLY A 157 5.14 -5.64 5.92
C GLY A 157 4.22 -6.42 6.86
N VAL A 158 3.89 -5.85 8.00
CA VAL A 158 2.90 -6.45 8.92
C VAL A 158 1.86 -5.41 9.25
N LYS A 159 0.59 -5.80 9.14
CA LYS A 159 -0.53 -4.99 9.58
C LYS A 159 -1.27 -5.71 10.70
N GLY A 160 -1.72 -4.95 11.67
CA GLY A 160 -2.59 -5.43 12.74
C GLY A 160 -3.98 -4.86 12.55
N VAL A 161 -5.00 -5.70 12.68
CA VAL A 161 -6.43 -5.35 12.58
C VAL A 161 -7.06 -5.60 13.93
N PHE A 162 -7.44 -4.54 14.62
CA PHE A 162 -7.89 -4.60 16.01
C PHE A 162 -9.21 -3.89 16.20
N TRP A 163 -9.88 -4.19 17.31
CA TRP A 163 -11.02 -3.44 17.81
C TRP A 163 -10.58 -2.43 18.88
N ASP A 164 -10.97 -1.17 18.77
CA ASP A 164 -10.76 -0.12 19.78
C ASP A 164 -12.08 0.24 20.48
N PRO A 165 -12.32 -0.24 21.70
CA PRO A 165 -13.57 0.02 22.41
C PRO A 165 -13.70 1.47 22.87
N GLU A 166 -12.60 2.22 23.05
CA GLU A 166 -12.63 3.62 23.50
C GLU A 166 -12.89 4.61 22.37
N ALA A 167 -12.71 4.18 21.12
CA ALA A 167 -12.94 5.02 19.96
C ALA A 167 -14.37 5.55 19.91
N ARG A 168 -14.55 6.75 19.35
CA ARG A 168 -15.86 7.41 19.20
C ARG A 168 -16.65 7.57 20.51
N GLY A 169 -15.96 7.79 21.62
CA GLY A 169 -16.60 8.04 22.91
C GLY A 169 -17.23 6.79 23.53
N GLY A 170 -16.65 5.62 23.29
CA GLY A 170 -17.09 4.34 23.85
C GLY A 170 -17.96 3.49 22.91
N LEU A 171 -18.28 3.98 21.71
CA LEU A 171 -18.98 3.16 20.70
C LEU A 171 -18.06 2.08 20.11
N GLY A 172 -16.75 2.26 20.24
CA GLY A 172 -15.72 1.43 19.64
C GLY A 172 -15.58 1.61 18.14
N GLU A 173 -14.42 1.28 17.59
CA GLU A 173 -14.15 1.30 16.14
C GLU A 173 -13.03 0.33 15.77
N ILE A 174 -13.02 -0.10 14.51
CA ILE A 174 -11.93 -0.90 13.96
C ILE A 174 -10.70 -0.01 13.77
N CYS A 175 -9.54 -0.54 14.14
CA CYS A 175 -8.26 0.14 13.98
C CYS A 175 -7.28 -0.75 13.23
N ILE A 176 -6.72 -0.23 12.14
CA ILE A 176 -5.70 -0.91 11.34
C ILE A 176 -4.38 -0.15 11.50
N ARG A 177 -3.30 -0.87 11.78
CA ARG A 177 -1.98 -0.25 12.00
C ARG A 177 -0.87 -1.03 11.34
N SER A 178 0.15 -0.30 10.88
CA SER A 178 1.42 -0.90 10.47
C SER A 178 2.23 -1.30 11.71
N VAL A 179 2.55 -2.57 11.83
CA VAL A 179 3.23 -3.15 13.00
C VAL A 179 4.73 -3.30 12.72
N ASN A 180 5.56 -2.99 13.71
CA ASN A 180 7.00 -3.16 13.59
C ASN A 180 7.38 -4.63 13.75
N LEU A 181 7.99 -5.21 12.72
CA LEU A 181 8.39 -6.63 12.73
C LEU A 181 9.40 -6.94 13.86
N LEU A 182 10.23 -5.98 14.30
CA LEU A 182 11.15 -6.17 15.41
C LEU A 182 10.45 -6.46 16.75
N MET A 183 9.19 -6.03 16.88
CA MET A 183 8.41 -6.19 18.12
C MET A 183 7.53 -7.43 18.13
N LEU A 184 7.51 -8.22 17.04
CA LEU A 184 6.70 -9.44 16.95
C LEU A 184 7.57 -10.69 17.06
N TYR A 185 7.10 -11.68 17.82
CA TYR A 185 7.80 -12.94 18.04
C TYR A 185 6.82 -14.11 17.90
N TRP A 186 7.23 -15.11 17.13
CA TRP A 186 6.45 -16.31 16.79
C TRP A 186 7.34 -17.55 16.82
N GLU A 187 6.76 -18.72 16.71
CA GLU A 187 7.48 -19.99 16.71
C GLU A 187 8.39 -20.10 15.47
N PRO A 188 9.68 -20.38 15.65
CA PRO A 188 10.59 -20.64 14.53
C PRO A 188 10.18 -21.88 13.73
N GLY A 189 10.31 -21.81 12.40
CA GLY A 189 9.98 -22.91 11.50
C GLY A 189 8.51 -22.98 11.07
N VAL A 190 7.71 -21.93 11.31
CA VAL A 190 6.31 -21.82 10.90
C VAL A 190 6.22 -20.98 9.64
N GLU A 191 5.54 -21.45 8.60
CA GLU A 191 5.35 -20.72 7.34
C GLU A 191 4.19 -19.71 7.40
N ASP A 192 3.06 -20.07 8.00
CA ASP A 192 1.93 -19.15 8.20
C ASP A 192 1.86 -18.75 9.67
N ILE A 193 1.78 -17.45 9.91
CA ILE A 193 1.64 -16.91 11.27
C ILE A 193 0.41 -17.46 11.99
N GLN A 194 -0.60 -17.90 11.25
CA GLN A 194 -1.81 -18.48 11.82
C GLN A 194 -1.59 -19.88 12.41
N ASP A 195 -0.49 -20.56 12.05
CA ASP A 195 -0.19 -21.91 12.53
C ASP A 195 0.65 -21.90 13.82
N THR A 196 1.20 -20.74 14.21
CA THR A 196 1.95 -20.63 15.47
C THR A 196 1.01 -20.83 16.67
N PRO A 197 1.43 -21.58 17.71
CA PRO A 197 0.63 -21.73 18.94
C PRO A 197 0.63 -20.46 19.79
N HIS A 198 1.72 -19.69 19.78
CA HIS A 198 1.87 -18.46 20.54
C HIS A 198 2.41 -17.34 19.65
N LEU A 199 1.90 -16.14 19.84
CA LEU A 199 2.37 -14.92 19.19
C LEU A 199 2.53 -13.83 20.24
N PHE A 200 3.70 -13.19 20.27
CA PHE A 200 3.97 -12.10 21.19
C PHE A 200 4.19 -10.80 20.43
N SER A 201 3.55 -9.75 20.89
CA SER A 201 3.79 -8.37 20.44
C SER A 201 4.31 -7.57 21.63
N LEU A 202 5.44 -6.90 21.45
CA LEU A 202 6.06 -6.11 22.50
C LEU A 202 5.84 -4.63 22.22
N SER A 203 5.55 -3.86 23.27
CA SER A 203 5.46 -2.41 23.23
C SER A 203 6.21 -1.78 24.39
N LEU A 204 6.71 -0.56 24.20
CA LEU A 204 7.36 0.22 25.26
C LEU A 204 6.38 1.28 25.75
N MET A 205 6.08 1.27 27.05
CA MET A 205 5.20 2.21 27.70
C MET A 205 5.96 3.00 28.78
N ASP A 206 5.65 4.29 28.90
CA ASP A 206 6.20 5.10 29.96
C ASP A 206 5.67 4.63 31.34
N ASN A 207 6.53 4.57 32.35
CA ASN A 207 6.19 4.03 33.66
C ASN A 207 5.04 4.79 34.32
N ASP A 208 5.03 6.14 34.23
CA ASP A 208 3.96 6.98 34.78
C ASP A 208 2.59 6.71 34.12
N GLN A 209 2.58 6.48 32.78
CA GLN A 209 1.35 6.12 32.07
C GLN A 209 0.88 4.72 32.46
N LEU A 210 1.84 3.79 32.61
CA LEU A 210 1.53 2.41 32.98
C LEU A 210 0.94 2.33 34.38
N GLU A 211 1.53 3.02 35.37
CA GLU A 211 1.02 3.07 36.74
C GLU A 211 -0.32 3.81 36.85
N GLY A 212 -0.48 4.88 36.07
CA GLY A 212 -1.76 5.62 36.01
C GLY A 212 -2.90 4.79 35.46
N ARG A 213 -2.60 3.92 34.51
CA ARG A 213 -3.59 3.08 33.83
C ARG A 213 -3.85 1.76 34.55
N TYR A 214 -2.80 1.16 35.11
CA TYR A 214 -2.82 -0.09 35.83
C TYR A 214 -2.28 0.08 37.25
N PRO A 215 -3.11 0.40 38.24
CA PRO A 215 -2.66 0.62 39.61
C PRO A 215 -1.87 -0.54 40.22
N GLN A 216 -2.11 -1.78 39.73
CA GLN A 216 -1.37 -2.97 40.14
C GLN A 216 0.12 -2.94 39.73
N MET A 217 0.52 -2.05 38.85
CA MET A 217 1.90 -1.88 38.41
C MET A 217 2.74 -1.01 39.35
N ALA A 218 2.15 -0.37 40.33
CA ALA A 218 2.88 0.49 41.28
C ALA A 218 4.01 -0.29 41.95
N GLY A 219 5.25 0.15 41.72
CA GLY A 219 6.46 -0.52 42.22
C GLY A 219 6.92 -1.74 41.43
N HIS A 220 6.27 -2.10 40.33
CA HIS A 220 6.66 -3.18 39.42
C HIS A 220 7.12 -2.68 38.06
N THR A 221 7.34 -1.37 37.90
CA THR A 221 7.81 -0.72 36.68
C THR A 221 9.33 -0.87 36.52
N GLY A 222 9.81 -0.74 35.31
CA GLY A 222 11.23 -0.82 34.92
C GLY A 222 11.44 -1.81 33.76
N SER A 223 12.47 -1.58 32.96
CA SER A 223 12.75 -2.42 31.81
C SER A 223 13.41 -3.73 32.24
N SER A 224 12.69 -4.85 32.19
CA SER A 224 13.22 -6.18 32.47
C SER A 224 13.63 -6.94 31.20
N MET A 225 13.34 -6.43 30.03
CA MET A 225 13.63 -7.06 28.74
C MET A 225 14.42 -6.16 27.82
N ASP A 226 15.38 -6.75 27.11
CA ASP A 226 16.05 -6.09 25.99
C ASP A 226 15.18 -6.16 24.73
N VAL A 227 15.00 -5.02 24.07
CA VAL A 227 14.19 -4.87 22.86
C VAL A 227 15.09 -4.43 21.72
N ALA A 228 15.02 -5.10 20.58
CA ALA A 228 15.76 -4.73 19.39
C ALA A 228 15.34 -3.32 18.92
N LYS A 229 16.33 -2.47 18.68
CA LYS A 229 16.13 -1.05 18.28
C LYS A 229 16.83 -0.76 16.98
N TYR A 230 16.32 0.25 16.27
CA TYR A 230 17.07 0.88 15.19
C TYR A 230 18.19 1.76 15.77
N ILE A 231 19.38 1.71 15.14
CA ILE A 231 20.60 2.37 15.64
C ILE A 231 20.47 3.90 15.75
N HIS A 232 19.56 4.51 14.98
CA HIS A 232 19.37 5.97 15.03
C HIS A 232 18.56 6.44 16.26
N ASP A 233 18.01 5.52 17.03
CA ASP A 233 17.25 5.81 18.25
C ASP A 233 18.11 5.65 19.53
N ASP A 234 19.43 5.61 19.42
CA ASP A 234 20.35 5.51 20.56
C ASP A 234 20.20 6.67 21.56
N SER A 235 19.56 7.78 21.15
CA SER A 235 19.27 8.92 22.01
C SER A 235 18.01 8.76 22.85
N ILE A 236 17.20 7.72 22.62
CA ILE A 236 15.98 7.48 23.40
C ILE A 236 16.39 6.83 24.72
N ASP A 237 16.24 7.56 25.81
CA ASP A 237 16.35 6.97 27.15
C ASP A 237 15.16 6.04 27.38
N THR A 238 15.46 4.79 27.62
CA THR A 238 14.46 3.75 27.93
C THR A 238 14.43 3.38 29.41
N GLY A 239 15.18 4.14 30.26
CA GLY A 239 15.24 3.92 31.69
C GLY A 239 13.88 4.09 32.38
N ASP A 240 13.06 5.01 31.88
CA ASP A 240 11.73 5.30 32.41
C ASP A 240 10.61 4.55 31.67
N LYS A 241 10.95 3.50 30.89
CA LYS A 241 9.98 2.72 30.13
C LYS A 241 9.97 1.26 30.54
N SER A 242 8.78 0.69 30.57
CA SER A 242 8.56 -0.75 30.76
C SER A 242 8.16 -1.43 29.47
N VAL A 243 8.55 -2.69 29.31
CA VAL A 243 8.12 -3.53 28.18
C VAL A 243 6.81 -4.20 28.53
N VAL A 244 5.77 -3.81 27.83
CA VAL A 244 4.46 -4.47 27.90
C VAL A 244 4.41 -5.55 26.83
N VAL A 245 3.95 -6.73 27.20
CA VAL A 245 3.84 -7.89 26.33
C VAL A 245 2.38 -8.22 26.10
N ASP A 246 1.99 -8.20 24.83
CA ASP A 246 0.71 -8.68 24.35
C ASP A 246 0.91 -10.11 23.84
N TRP A 247 0.39 -11.07 24.56
CA TRP A 247 0.51 -12.49 24.28
C TRP A 247 -0.80 -13.05 23.75
N TYR A 248 -0.79 -13.47 22.51
CA TYR A 248 -1.89 -14.19 21.86
C TYR A 248 -1.53 -15.68 21.81
N TYR A 249 -2.48 -16.54 22.13
CA TYR A 249 -2.26 -17.98 22.10
C TYR A 249 -3.54 -18.75 21.76
N LYS A 250 -3.34 -19.90 21.12
CA LYS A 250 -4.43 -20.80 20.72
C LYS A 250 -4.59 -21.91 21.74
N LYS A 251 -5.82 -22.12 22.19
CA LYS A 251 -6.18 -23.15 23.16
C LYS A 251 -7.30 -24.02 22.59
N ALA A 252 -7.12 -25.35 22.65
CA ALA A 252 -8.17 -26.28 22.31
C ALA A 252 -9.13 -26.44 23.50
N LEU A 253 -10.42 -26.26 23.28
CA LEU A 253 -11.46 -26.50 24.24
C LEU A 253 -11.85 -28.00 24.28
N GLU A 254 -12.58 -28.43 25.32
CA GLU A 254 -13.03 -29.83 25.51
C GLU A 254 -13.87 -30.38 24.34
N GLY A 255 -14.41 -29.52 23.46
CA GLY A 255 -15.15 -29.89 22.24
C GLY A 255 -14.25 -30.05 20.98
N GLY A 256 -12.95 -29.89 21.10
CA GLY A 256 -11.99 -29.93 19.94
C GLY A 256 -11.95 -28.64 19.12
N GLN A 257 -12.72 -27.63 19.47
CA GLN A 257 -12.66 -26.31 18.88
C GLN A 257 -11.45 -25.55 19.43
N THR A 258 -10.67 -24.92 18.56
CA THR A 258 -9.54 -24.07 18.95
C THR A 258 -9.98 -22.61 18.99
N VAL A 259 -9.79 -21.97 20.13
CA VAL A 259 -10.09 -20.55 20.35
C VAL A 259 -8.83 -19.75 20.54
N LEU A 260 -8.89 -18.47 20.20
CA LEU A 260 -7.81 -17.52 20.40
C LEU A 260 -8.00 -16.79 21.72
N HIS A 261 -7.02 -16.88 22.60
CA HIS A 261 -6.96 -16.10 23.83
C HIS A 261 -5.91 -14.99 23.74
N TYR A 262 -6.08 -14.00 24.60
CA TYR A 262 -5.22 -12.84 24.72
C TYR A 262 -4.88 -12.56 26.17
N CYS A 263 -3.61 -12.31 26.43
CA CYS A 263 -3.11 -11.89 27.74
C CYS A 263 -2.12 -10.74 27.60
N LYS A 264 -2.39 -9.66 28.33
CA LYS A 264 -1.48 -8.52 28.46
C LYS A 264 -0.78 -8.57 29.80
N TYR A 265 0.55 -8.48 29.81
CA TYR A 265 1.31 -8.50 31.04
C TYR A 265 2.58 -7.62 30.96
N CYS A 266 3.07 -7.24 32.11
CA CYS A 266 4.31 -6.49 32.25
C CYS A 266 5.06 -6.96 33.51
N ASN A 267 6.36 -7.25 33.40
CA ASN A 267 7.23 -7.62 34.52
C ASN A 267 6.68 -8.71 35.45
N GLY A 268 5.94 -9.67 34.92
CA GLY A 268 5.36 -10.76 35.72
C GLY A 268 3.96 -10.47 36.27
N VAL A 269 3.44 -9.25 36.09
CA VAL A 269 2.09 -8.86 36.51
C VAL A 269 1.12 -8.97 35.34
N VAL A 270 0.00 -9.66 35.52
CA VAL A 270 -1.10 -9.72 34.55
C VAL A 270 -1.85 -8.39 34.56
N LEU A 271 -1.91 -7.73 33.42
CA LEU A 271 -2.71 -6.51 33.24
C LEU A 271 -4.12 -6.83 32.81
N TYR A 272 -4.27 -7.77 31.89
CA TYR A 272 -5.55 -8.29 31.41
C TYR A 272 -5.36 -9.71 30.86
N ALA A 273 -6.33 -10.57 31.02
CA ALA A 273 -6.37 -11.89 30.40
C ALA A 273 -7.78 -12.28 30.02
N SER A 274 -8.01 -12.64 28.76
CA SER A 274 -9.33 -13.07 28.28
C SER A 274 -9.86 -14.34 28.93
N GLU A 275 -8.98 -15.23 29.42
CA GLU A 275 -9.40 -16.42 30.18
C GLU A 275 -9.89 -16.09 31.60
N ASN A 276 -9.49 -14.95 32.16
CA ASN A 276 -9.94 -14.48 33.47
C ASN A 276 -11.28 -13.73 33.34
N ASP A 277 -11.71 -13.39 32.13
CA ASP A 277 -12.97 -12.71 31.84
C ASP A 277 -14.05 -13.75 31.51
N PRO A 278 -15.16 -13.84 32.31
CA PRO A 278 -16.23 -14.80 32.08
C PRO A 278 -16.85 -14.73 30.66
N GLN A 279 -16.82 -13.56 30.03
CA GLN A 279 -17.36 -13.36 28.69
C GLN A 279 -16.53 -14.08 27.62
N TYR A 280 -15.20 -14.10 27.78
CA TYR A 280 -14.25 -14.61 26.79
C TYR A 280 -13.65 -15.97 27.14
N ALA A 281 -13.81 -16.45 28.37
CA ALA A 281 -13.18 -17.67 28.88
C ALA A 281 -13.48 -18.92 28.04
N GLN A 282 -14.71 -19.04 27.50
CA GLN A 282 -15.13 -20.17 26.67
C GLN A 282 -15.20 -19.84 25.18
N ARG A 283 -15.35 -18.57 24.83
CA ARG A 283 -15.55 -18.10 23.46
C ARG A 283 -14.22 -17.76 22.77
N GLY A 284 -13.22 -17.36 23.56
CA GLY A 284 -12.00 -16.74 23.05
C GLY A 284 -12.13 -15.23 22.89
N PHE A 285 -11.04 -14.54 22.66
CA PHE A 285 -10.98 -13.07 22.57
C PHE A 285 -11.59 -12.56 21.26
N TYR A 286 -11.24 -13.19 20.13
CA TYR A 286 -11.86 -12.92 18.83
C TYR A 286 -12.56 -14.17 18.32
N ASP A 287 -13.82 -14.05 17.92
CA ASP A 287 -14.65 -15.15 17.44
C ASP A 287 -14.09 -15.85 16.21
N HIS A 288 -13.43 -15.10 15.34
CA HIS A 288 -12.80 -15.66 14.15
C HIS A 288 -11.61 -16.61 14.44
N GLY A 289 -11.12 -16.67 15.68
CA GLY A 289 -10.06 -17.58 16.12
C GLY A 289 -8.70 -17.40 15.46
N LYS A 290 -8.49 -16.30 14.74
CA LYS A 290 -7.23 -15.97 14.03
C LYS A 290 -6.47 -14.86 14.74
N TYR A 291 -5.15 -14.89 14.64
CA TYR A 291 -4.34 -13.76 15.08
C TYR A 291 -4.68 -12.48 14.31
N PRO A 292 -4.78 -11.33 14.97
CA PRO A 292 -5.14 -10.06 14.33
C PRO A 292 -3.99 -9.45 13.52
N PHE A 293 -3.01 -10.25 13.13
CA PHE A 293 -1.83 -9.82 12.38
C PHE A 293 -1.80 -10.47 11.01
N VAL A 294 -1.58 -9.65 9.99
CA VAL A 294 -1.46 -10.09 8.60
C VAL A 294 -0.06 -9.78 8.09
N PHE A 295 0.67 -10.84 7.72
CA PHE A 295 2.02 -10.76 7.20
C PHE A 295 1.99 -10.68 5.67
N ASP A 296 2.75 -9.74 5.13
CA ASP A 296 2.90 -9.49 3.69
C ASP A 296 4.39 -9.56 3.31
N PRO A 297 4.95 -10.77 3.10
CA PRO A 297 6.33 -10.92 2.66
C PRO A 297 6.50 -10.46 1.21
N LEU A 298 7.63 -9.78 0.92
CA LEU A 298 7.99 -9.36 -0.43
C LEU A 298 8.47 -10.56 -1.27
N PHE A 299 9.53 -11.19 -0.79
CA PHE A 299 10.04 -12.46 -1.31
C PHE A 299 9.98 -13.48 -0.17
N ARG A 300 9.28 -14.58 -0.39
CA ARG A 300 9.07 -15.59 0.64
C ARG A 300 10.37 -16.30 0.97
N GLU A 301 10.54 -16.62 2.24
CA GLU A 301 11.60 -17.46 2.78
C GLU A 301 10.97 -18.77 3.27
N GLU A 302 11.60 -19.91 3.04
CA GLU A 302 11.12 -21.19 3.53
C GLU A 302 11.16 -21.22 5.07
N ASP A 303 10.26 -21.95 5.69
CA ASP A 303 10.13 -22.10 7.14
C ASP A 303 9.97 -20.78 7.92
N SER A 304 9.45 -19.72 7.27
CA SER A 304 9.23 -18.42 7.90
C SER A 304 8.02 -17.68 7.32
N PRO A 305 7.18 -17.04 8.13
CA PRO A 305 6.15 -16.12 7.66
C PRO A 305 6.74 -14.79 7.17
N ALA A 306 7.98 -14.47 7.57
CA ALA A 306 8.72 -13.33 7.10
C ALA A 306 9.56 -13.69 5.87
N GLY A 307 9.84 -12.69 5.03
CA GLY A 307 10.63 -12.84 3.83
C GLY A 307 11.85 -11.92 3.81
N PHE A 308 12.48 -11.79 2.65
CA PHE A 308 13.59 -10.86 2.42
C PHE A 308 13.18 -9.75 1.43
N GLY A 309 13.91 -8.65 1.45
CA GLY A 309 13.59 -7.44 0.71
C GLY A 309 14.56 -7.12 -0.42
N TYR A 310 14.31 -6.00 -1.09
CA TYR A 310 15.20 -5.51 -2.14
C TYR A 310 16.60 -5.18 -1.63
N ILE A 311 16.71 -4.70 -0.39
CA ILE A 311 18.01 -4.37 0.20
C ILE A 311 18.87 -5.62 0.29
N ASP A 312 18.30 -6.74 0.74
CA ASP A 312 19.02 -8.00 0.88
C ASP A 312 19.63 -8.50 -0.42
N VAL A 313 18.96 -8.23 -1.55
CA VAL A 313 19.41 -8.65 -2.89
C VAL A 313 20.40 -7.66 -3.51
N MET A 314 20.27 -6.36 -3.21
CA MET A 314 21.02 -5.30 -3.89
C MET A 314 22.26 -4.81 -3.12
N LYS A 315 22.37 -5.07 -1.82
CA LYS A 315 23.43 -4.53 -0.95
C LYS A 315 24.83 -4.87 -1.43
N ASP A 316 25.07 -6.08 -1.95
CA ASP A 316 26.39 -6.50 -2.40
C ASP A 316 26.81 -5.73 -3.68
N THR A 317 25.86 -5.51 -4.59
CA THR A 317 26.12 -4.70 -5.81
C THR A 317 26.35 -3.24 -5.44
N GLN A 318 25.57 -2.70 -4.49
CA GLN A 318 25.77 -1.34 -3.97
C GLN A 318 27.13 -1.19 -3.28
N THR A 319 27.56 -2.19 -2.50
CA THR A 319 28.89 -2.23 -1.87
C THR A 319 29.98 -2.08 -2.93
N ALA A 320 29.92 -2.88 -3.98
CA ALA A 320 30.93 -2.83 -5.06
C ALA A 320 30.97 -1.46 -5.76
N ILE A 321 29.82 -0.79 -5.93
CA ILE A 321 29.74 0.56 -6.50
C ILE A 321 30.42 1.57 -5.56
N ASP A 322 30.12 1.52 -4.27
CA ASP A 322 30.61 2.48 -3.28
C ASP A 322 32.10 2.29 -3.00
N GLU A 323 32.60 1.05 -2.96
CA GLU A 323 34.02 0.75 -2.86
C GLU A 323 34.80 1.26 -4.07
N MET A 324 34.23 1.11 -5.28
CA MET A 324 34.85 1.64 -6.49
C MET A 324 34.86 3.18 -6.50
N ASN A 325 33.76 3.81 -6.07
CA ASN A 325 33.70 5.27 -5.92
C ASN A 325 34.73 5.75 -4.90
N HIS A 326 34.89 5.03 -3.77
CA HIS A 326 35.92 5.33 -2.78
C HIS A 326 37.33 5.26 -3.38
N ALA A 327 37.66 4.19 -4.11
CA ALA A 327 38.94 4.04 -4.78
C ALA A 327 39.18 5.13 -5.81
N MET A 328 38.14 5.53 -6.56
CA MET A 328 38.22 6.65 -7.53
C MET A 328 38.51 7.97 -6.81
N ASP A 329 37.79 8.28 -5.73
CA ASP A 329 37.98 9.50 -4.95
C ASP A 329 39.39 9.58 -4.34
N GLU A 330 39.92 8.46 -3.83
CA GLU A 330 41.29 8.41 -3.32
C GLU A 330 42.32 8.66 -4.46
N ASN A 331 42.11 8.01 -5.59
CA ASN A 331 43.02 8.19 -6.73
C ASN A 331 42.99 9.63 -7.26
N VAL A 332 41.80 10.24 -7.39
CA VAL A 332 41.66 11.64 -7.81
C VAL A 332 42.37 12.57 -6.84
N LYS A 333 42.23 12.37 -5.53
CA LYS A 333 42.93 13.16 -4.49
C LYS A 333 44.44 12.99 -4.55
N LEU A 334 44.91 11.75 -4.79
CA LEU A 334 46.34 11.47 -4.96
C LEU A 334 46.89 12.07 -6.25
N ALA A 335 46.14 11.98 -7.36
CA ALA A 335 46.54 12.54 -8.65
C ALA A 335 46.52 14.08 -8.65
N ALA A 336 45.61 14.70 -7.90
CA ALA A 336 45.53 16.16 -7.76
C ALA A 336 46.67 16.76 -6.92
N LYS A 337 47.34 15.97 -6.09
CA LYS A 337 48.46 16.41 -5.27
C LYS A 337 49.78 16.08 -5.98
N ALA A 338 50.53 17.09 -6.38
CA ALA A 338 51.91 16.90 -6.83
C ALA A 338 52.73 16.31 -5.66
N ARG A 339 53.25 15.11 -5.86
CA ARG A 339 54.13 14.44 -4.88
C ARG A 339 55.52 14.28 -5.48
N TYR A 340 56.51 14.52 -4.68
CA TYR A 340 57.90 14.44 -5.09
C TYR A 340 58.65 13.47 -4.16
N VAL A 341 59.60 12.78 -4.73
CA VAL A 341 60.61 12.04 -4.00
C VAL A 341 61.83 12.93 -3.95
N LEU A 342 62.26 13.26 -2.74
CA LEU A 342 63.45 14.07 -2.47
C LEU A 342 64.51 13.17 -1.81
N SER A 343 65.74 13.30 -2.27
CA SER A 343 66.85 12.73 -1.53
C SER A 343 67.25 13.70 -0.40
N ASP A 344 67.63 13.19 0.76
CA ASP A 344 68.14 14.00 1.89
C ASP A 344 69.29 14.94 1.48
N THR A 345 69.98 14.61 0.41
CA THR A 345 71.08 15.41 -0.14
C THR A 345 70.67 16.44 -1.21
N ALA A 346 69.37 16.52 -1.51
CA ALA A 346 68.88 17.42 -2.58
C ALA A 346 68.96 18.90 -2.24
N GLY A 347 69.05 19.26 -0.96
CA GLY A 347 69.13 20.64 -0.49
C GLY A 347 67.96 21.54 -0.89
N VAL A 348 66.81 20.97 -1.18
CA VAL A 348 65.58 21.69 -1.56
C VAL A 348 64.92 22.21 -0.29
N ASN A 349 64.43 23.44 -0.32
CA ASN A 349 63.64 24.01 0.77
C ASN A 349 62.21 23.43 0.72
N GLU A 350 61.94 22.49 1.62
CA GLU A 350 60.68 21.76 1.68
C GLU A 350 59.49 22.67 2.01
N GLU A 351 59.68 23.70 2.85
CA GLU A 351 58.65 24.67 3.21
C GLU A 351 58.23 25.51 2.01
N GLU A 352 59.17 25.92 1.17
CA GLU A 352 58.89 26.66 -0.07
C GLU A 352 58.25 25.76 -1.14
N LEU A 353 58.68 24.50 -1.23
CA LEU A 353 58.10 23.52 -2.15
C LEU A 353 56.65 23.15 -1.76
N ALA A 354 56.35 23.16 -0.49
CA ALA A 354 54.98 22.88 0.02
C ALA A 354 54.04 24.08 -0.11
N ASP A 355 54.58 25.29 -0.21
CA ASP A 355 53.80 26.53 -0.33
C ASP A 355 53.49 26.87 -1.81
N PHE A 356 52.30 26.50 -2.28
CA PHE A 356 51.85 26.82 -3.65
C PHE A 356 51.69 28.32 -3.96
N GLY A 357 51.82 29.20 -2.96
CA GLY A 357 51.80 30.66 -3.13
C GLY A 357 53.16 31.26 -3.50
N LYS A 358 54.22 30.46 -3.50
CA LYS A 358 55.58 30.90 -3.87
C LYS A 358 55.96 30.46 -5.26
N ASP A 359 56.30 31.42 -6.10
CA ASP A 359 56.75 31.19 -7.49
C ASP A 359 58.18 30.62 -7.57
N ILE A 360 58.99 30.75 -6.52
CA ILE A 360 60.39 30.37 -6.49
C ILE A 360 60.69 29.46 -5.31
N VAL A 361 61.31 28.32 -5.57
CA VAL A 361 61.82 27.36 -4.56
C VAL A 361 63.34 27.40 -4.56
N HIS A 362 63.94 27.69 -3.42
CA HIS A 362 65.41 27.77 -3.28
C HIS A 362 66.02 26.38 -3.05
N VAL A 363 67.12 26.13 -3.72
CA VAL A 363 67.87 24.86 -3.63
C VAL A 363 69.33 25.15 -3.30
N VAL A 364 69.87 24.50 -2.29
CA VAL A 364 71.27 24.59 -1.89
C VAL A 364 72.04 23.41 -2.50
N GLY A 365 72.80 23.68 -3.59
CA GLY A 365 73.55 22.64 -4.27
C GLY A 365 73.14 22.40 -5.72
N ARG A 366 73.52 21.26 -6.29
CA ARG A 366 73.10 20.84 -7.64
C ARG A 366 71.87 19.95 -7.57
N LEU A 367 70.84 20.35 -8.29
CA LEU A 367 69.66 19.48 -8.51
C LEU A 367 70.02 18.49 -9.63
N THR A 368 69.90 17.22 -9.36
CA THR A 368 70.06 16.15 -10.36
C THR A 368 68.73 15.39 -10.44
N ASP A 369 68.44 14.75 -11.58
CA ASP A 369 67.21 13.97 -11.78
C ASP A 369 67.04 12.84 -10.76
N ASP A 370 68.12 12.39 -10.13
CA ASP A 370 68.09 11.39 -9.07
C ASP A 370 67.80 11.97 -7.68
N SER A 371 68.07 13.28 -7.47
CA SER A 371 67.83 13.94 -6.19
C SER A 371 66.43 14.54 -6.04
N PHE A 372 65.76 14.83 -7.15
CA PHE A 372 64.39 15.35 -7.19
C PHE A 372 63.62 14.68 -8.32
N ARG A 373 62.59 13.93 -7.97
CA ARG A 373 61.79 13.21 -8.95
C ARG A 373 60.30 13.34 -8.63
N PRO A 374 59.44 13.71 -9.60
CA PRO A 374 58.00 13.65 -9.37
C PRO A 374 57.57 12.20 -9.19
N LEU A 375 56.79 11.93 -8.11
CA LEU A 375 56.19 10.65 -7.91
C LEU A 375 54.94 10.56 -8.82
N GLN A 376 55.07 9.81 -9.90
CA GLN A 376 53.95 9.62 -10.81
C GLN A 376 52.87 8.77 -10.12
N THR A 377 51.67 9.33 -9.98
CA THR A 377 50.50 8.60 -9.55
C THR A 377 49.90 7.91 -10.77
N ASN A 378 49.67 6.60 -10.70
CA ASN A 378 48.98 5.91 -11.77
C ASN A 378 47.53 6.43 -11.82
N VAL A 379 47.16 6.98 -12.97
CA VAL A 379 45.76 7.36 -13.21
C VAL A 379 44.94 6.10 -13.39
N LEU A 380 43.76 6.07 -12.78
CA LEU A 380 42.83 4.95 -12.92
C LEU A 380 42.55 4.65 -14.40
N SER A 381 42.58 3.38 -14.73
CA SER A 381 42.27 2.94 -16.09
C SER A 381 40.78 3.13 -16.38
N GLY A 382 40.41 3.39 -17.66
CA GLY A 382 39.00 3.46 -18.07
C GLY A 382 38.18 2.22 -17.74
N ASN A 383 38.84 1.06 -17.53
CA ASN A 383 38.18 -0.17 -17.11
C ASN A 383 37.51 -0.06 -15.74
N CYS A 384 38.03 0.77 -14.83
CA CYS A 384 37.41 0.99 -13.52
C CYS A 384 36.07 1.71 -13.65
N ILE A 385 35.97 2.69 -14.53
CA ILE A 385 34.75 3.43 -14.83
C ILE A 385 33.73 2.48 -15.48
N SER A 386 34.15 1.71 -16.48
CA SER A 386 33.29 0.73 -17.16
C SER A 386 32.79 -0.34 -16.20
N TYR A 387 33.60 -0.81 -15.25
CA TYR A 387 33.19 -1.77 -14.23
C TYR A 387 32.13 -1.17 -13.30
N ARG A 388 32.32 0.05 -12.81
CA ARG A 388 31.33 0.74 -11.98
C ARG A 388 30.01 0.90 -12.73
N ASP A 389 30.05 1.34 -13.99
CA ASP A 389 28.85 1.55 -14.81
C ASP A 389 28.12 0.22 -15.11
N ALA A 390 28.87 -0.88 -15.27
CA ALA A 390 28.30 -2.22 -15.38
C ALA A 390 27.59 -2.63 -14.08
N ARG A 391 28.17 -2.33 -12.90
CA ARG A 391 27.51 -2.62 -11.60
C ARG A 391 26.26 -1.77 -11.39
N VAL A 392 26.26 -0.50 -11.80
CA VAL A 392 25.06 0.34 -11.77
C VAL A 392 23.97 -0.23 -12.68
N SER A 393 24.35 -0.69 -13.88
CA SER A 393 23.39 -1.34 -14.80
C SER A 393 22.83 -2.64 -14.23
N GLU A 394 23.67 -3.46 -13.60
CA GLU A 394 23.25 -4.68 -12.90
C GLU A 394 22.26 -4.38 -11.78
N LEU A 395 22.51 -3.36 -10.95
CA LEU A 395 21.60 -2.95 -9.88
C LEU A 395 20.24 -2.52 -10.45
N LYS A 396 20.23 -1.75 -11.54
CA LYS A 396 18.98 -1.37 -12.24
C LYS A 396 18.22 -2.59 -12.77
N GLU A 397 18.91 -3.59 -13.32
CA GLU A 397 18.29 -4.84 -13.79
C GLU A 397 17.72 -5.66 -12.64
N ILE A 398 18.45 -5.83 -11.53
CA ILE A 398 17.99 -6.54 -10.34
C ILE A 398 16.74 -5.89 -9.75
N SER A 399 16.73 -4.56 -9.65
CA SER A 399 15.58 -3.82 -9.11
C SER A 399 14.38 -3.77 -10.07
N GLY A 400 14.58 -4.08 -11.35
CA GLY A 400 13.57 -3.91 -12.39
C GLY A 400 13.26 -2.43 -12.72
N ASN A 401 14.07 -1.50 -12.22
CA ASN A 401 13.94 -0.06 -12.50
C ASN A 401 14.72 0.30 -13.77
N ARG A 402 14.14 -0.05 -14.92
CA ARG A 402 14.72 0.28 -16.21
C ARG A 402 14.43 1.73 -16.58
N ASP A 403 15.33 2.34 -17.36
CA ASP A 403 15.19 3.75 -17.80
C ASP A 403 13.86 4.01 -18.53
N VAL A 404 13.32 2.99 -19.23
CA VAL A 404 12.01 3.05 -19.91
C VAL A 404 10.84 3.18 -18.91
N SER A 405 10.91 2.52 -17.77
CA SER A 405 9.88 2.64 -16.72
C SER A 405 9.92 4.00 -16.00
N GLN A 406 11.06 4.70 -16.09
CA GLN A 406 11.25 6.04 -15.51
C GLN A 406 11.05 7.17 -16.54
N GLY A 407 10.49 6.89 -17.72
CA GLY A 407 10.24 7.88 -18.77
C GLY A 407 11.45 8.17 -19.66
N GLY A 408 12.53 7.39 -19.54
CA GLY A 408 13.67 7.45 -20.46
C GLY A 408 13.26 6.99 -21.87
N THR A 409 13.43 7.86 -22.88
CA THR A 409 13.13 7.53 -24.27
C THR A 409 14.28 6.74 -24.88
N THR A 410 13.98 5.52 -25.34
CA THR A 410 14.93 4.78 -26.19
C THR A 410 14.93 5.42 -27.58
N SER A 411 16.07 5.88 -28.04
CA SER A 411 16.21 6.53 -29.36
C SER A 411 15.68 5.61 -30.46
N GLY A 412 14.66 6.07 -31.20
CA GLY A 412 14.09 5.37 -32.35
C GLY A 412 12.66 4.82 -32.18
N LEU A 413 12.06 4.85 -30.99
CA LEU A 413 10.69 4.42 -30.75
C LEU A 413 9.75 5.64 -30.66
N THR A 414 8.96 5.86 -31.70
CA THR A 414 8.00 6.98 -31.78
C THR A 414 6.55 6.52 -31.65
N ALA A 415 6.25 5.21 -31.75
CA ALA A 415 4.91 4.70 -31.64
C ALA A 415 4.49 4.55 -30.18
N ALA A 416 3.42 5.23 -29.77
CA ALA A 416 2.88 5.17 -28.40
C ALA A 416 2.57 3.73 -27.94
N SER A 417 2.05 2.89 -28.82
CA SER A 417 1.79 1.46 -28.55
C SER A 417 3.05 0.64 -28.23
N ALA A 418 4.17 0.94 -28.89
CA ALA A 418 5.44 0.25 -28.64
C ALA A 418 6.03 0.69 -27.29
N ILE A 419 5.91 1.96 -26.93
CA ILE A 419 6.34 2.48 -25.62
C ILE A 419 5.47 1.86 -24.51
N ALA A 420 4.16 1.77 -24.69
CA ALA A 420 3.24 1.13 -23.75
C ALA A 420 3.58 -0.36 -23.56
N ALA A 421 3.87 -1.10 -24.62
CA ALA A 421 4.27 -2.50 -24.55
C ALA A 421 5.62 -2.69 -23.81
N LEU A 422 6.58 -1.79 -23.98
CA LEU A 422 7.83 -1.81 -23.24
C LEU A 422 7.65 -1.49 -21.76
N GLN A 423 6.81 -0.50 -21.44
CA GLN A 423 6.46 -0.18 -20.05
C GLN A 423 5.74 -1.36 -19.38
N GLU A 424 4.82 -2.01 -20.11
CA GLU A 424 4.14 -3.20 -19.63
C GLU A 424 5.11 -4.37 -19.38
N ALA A 425 6.06 -4.60 -20.27
CA ALA A 425 7.10 -5.61 -20.09
C ALA A 425 8.02 -5.29 -18.90
N GLY A 426 8.35 -4.01 -18.67
CA GLY A 426 9.16 -3.56 -17.55
C GLY A 426 8.47 -3.69 -16.19
N SER A 427 7.14 -3.64 -16.15
CA SER A 427 6.35 -3.67 -14.90
C SER A 427 6.04 -5.07 -14.36
N LYS A 428 6.56 -6.16 -14.97
CA LYS A 428 6.22 -7.54 -14.56
C LYS A 428 6.53 -7.84 -13.09
N LEU A 429 7.70 -7.40 -12.62
CA LEU A 429 8.11 -7.63 -11.23
C LEU A 429 7.25 -6.84 -10.25
N SER A 430 6.90 -5.59 -10.57
CA SER A 430 5.99 -4.77 -9.76
C SER A 430 4.58 -5.37 -9.72
N ARG A 431 4.08 -5.94 -10.82
CA ARG A 431 2.78 -6.63 -10.86
C ARG A 431 2.70 -7.87 -9.97
N ASP A 432 3.76 -8.66 -9.91
CA ASP A 432 3.78 -9.85 -9.04
C ASP A 432 3.74 -9.45 -7.56
N MET A 433 4.52 -8.44 -7.18
CA MET A 433 4.49 -7.87 -5.83
C MET A 433 3.09 -7.34 -5.45
N LEU A 434 2.42 -6.64 -6.39
CA LEU A 434 1.09 -6.10 -6.18
C LEU A 434 0.04 -7.20 -6.03
N LYS A 435 0.12 -8.27 -6.84
CA LYS A 435 -0.77 -9.44 -6.69
C LYS A 435 -0.61 -10.12 -5.34
N SER A 436 0.62 -10.19 -4.81
CA SER A 436 0.87 -10.71 -3.46
C SER A 436 0.23 -9.80 -2.40
N ALA A 437 0.42 -8.49 -2.53
CA ALA A 437 -0.18 -7.50 -1.62
C ALA A 437 -1.73 -7.54 -1.65
N TYR A 438 -2.34 -7.71 -2.82
CA TYR A 438 -3.80 -7.82 -2.94
C TYR A 438 -4.36 -9.06 -2.25
N ARG A 439 -3.66 -10.21 -2.36
CA ARG A 439 -4.05 -11.41 -1.60
C ARG A 439 -3.98 -11.21 -0.09
N THR A 440 -2.98 -10.44 0.35
CA THR A 440 -2.83 -10.06 1.76
C THR A 440 -3.92 -9.10 2.20
N PHE A 441 -4.23 -8.09 1.38
CA PHE A 441 -5.31 -7.14 1.62
C PHE A 441 -6.69 -7.82 1.72
N ALA A 442 -6.95 -8.85 0.93
CA ALA A 442 -8.18 -9.64 1.08
C ALA A 442 -8.27 -10.32 2.45
N LYS A 443 -7.15 -10.81 3.03
CA LYS A 443 -7.11 -11.34 4.39
C LYS A 443 -7.39 -10.26 5.45
N GLU A 444 -6.92 -9.04 5.23
CA GLU A 444 -7.20 -7.89 6.11
C GLU A 444 -8.69 -7.54 6.10
N CYS A 445 -9.28 -7.41 4.91
CA CYS A 445 -10.71 -7.15 4.77
C CYS A 445 -11.56 -8.25 5.40
N TYR A 446 -11.13 -9.52 5.32
CA TYR A 446 -11.78 -10.61 6.02
C TYR A 446 -11.79 -10.38 7.54
N LEU A 447 -10.64 -10.02 8.13
CA LEU A 447 -10.58 -9.73 9.57
C LEU A 447 -11.45 -8.52 9.94
N VAL A 448 -11.52 -7.50 9.10
CA VAL A 448 -12.40 -6.33 9.30
C VAL A 448 -13.86 -6.77 9.34
N ILE A 449 -14.31 -7.61 8.39
CA ILE A 449 -15.69 -8.11 8.36
C ILE A 449 -16.00 -8.94 9.62
N GLU A 450 -15.08 -9.79 10.06
CA GLU A 450 -15.26 -10.59 11.28
C GLU A 450 -15.32 -9.71 12.54
N LEU A 451 -14.53 -8.65 12.64
CA LEU A 451 -14.65 -7.67 13.72
C LEU A 451 -15.98 -6.90 13.66
N MET A 452 -16.47 -6.56 12.45
CA MET A 452 -17.79 -5.96 12.28
C MET A 452 -18.89 -6.93 12.76
N ARG A 453 -18.75 -8.24 12.47
CA ARG A 453 -19.68 -9.29 12.93
C ARG A 453 -19.72 -9.38 14.43
N GLN A 454 -18.58 -9.30 15.11
CA GLN A 454 -18.47 -9.46 16.55
C GLN A 454 -18.90 -8.21 17.33
N PHE A 455 -18.54 -7.00 16.85
CA PHE A 455 -18.59 -5.79 17.67
C PHE A 455 -19.54 -4.68 17.18
N TYR A 456 -20.12 -4.77 15.96
CA TYR A 456 -21.04 -3.73 15.47
C TYR A 456 -22.48 -4.02 15.89
N ASP A 457 -22.70 -4.14 17.20
CA ASP A 457 -23.98 -4.46 17.81
C ASP A 457 -25.02 -3.33 17.73
N GLU A 458 -24.57 -2.09 17.60
CA GLU A 458 -25.42 -0.93 17.38
C GLU A 458 -25.53 -0.55 15.90
N GLU A 459 -26.67 0.03 15.51
CA GLU A 459 -26.88 0.51 14.15
C GLU A 459 -25.99 1.74 13.86
N ARG A 460 -25.13 1.62 12.85
CA ARG A 460 -24.25 2.67 12.38
C ARG A 460 -24.71 3.13 11.01
N VAL A 461 -24.65 4.43 10.75
CA VAL A 461 -25.00 4.99 9.44
C VAL A 461 -23.75 5.48 8.74
N TYR A 462 -23.49 4.89 7.58
CA TYR A 462 -22.36 5.27 6.74
C TYR A 462 -22.81 6.20 5.62
N ARG A 463 -22.12 7.35 5.51
CA ARG A 463 -22.28 8.28 4.41
C ARG A 463 -21.38 7.87 3.27
N ILE A 464 -21.96 7.52 2.14
CA ILE A 464 -21.25 7.01 0.98
C ILE A 464 -21.56 7.89 -0.24
N THR A 465 -20.60 8.08 -1.13
CA THR A 465 -20.85 8.69 -2.42
C THR A 465 -21.47 7.64 -3.33
N GLY A 466 -22.75 7.78 -3.61
CA GLY A 466 -23.50 6.87 -4.49
C GLY A 466 -22.96 6.89 -5.93
N GLU A 467 -23.33 5.89 -6.71
CA GLU A 467 -22.89 5.72 -8.12
C GLU A 467 -23.19 6.91 -9.02
N SER A 468 -24.24 7.68 -8.71
CA SER A 468 -24.64 8.89 -9.43
C SER A 468 -23.94 10.17 -8.95
N GLY A 469 -22.99 10.06 -8.00
CA GLY A 469 -22.34 11.21 -7.36
C GLY A 469 -23.18 11.88 -6.26
N GLY A 470 -24.38 11.34 -5.95
CA GLY A 470 -25.19 11.77 -4.81
C GLY A 470 -24.72 11.15 -3.51
N VAL A 471 -25.08 11.77 -2.38
CA VAL A 471 -24.83 11.21 -1.04
C VAL A 471 -25.89 10.15 -0.75
N GLU A 472 -25.46 8.94 -0.42
CA GLU A 472 -26.28 7.83 0.04
C GLU A 472 -25.95 7.53 1.51
N TYR A 473 -26.93 7.23 2.33
CA TYR A 473 -26.76 6.83 3.72
C TYR A 473 -27.13 5.36 3.84
N VAL A 474 -26.16 4.52 4.23
CA VAL A 474 -26.37 3.08 4.38
C VAL A 474 -26.33 2.75 5.88
N PRO A 475 -27.46 2.36 6.48
CA PRO A 475 -27.48 1.82 7.83
C PRO A 475 -26.87 0.42 7.83
N PHE A 476 -26.10 0.10 8.85
CA PHE A 476 -25.44 -1.19 9.01
C PHE A 476 -25.35 -1.58 10.48
N SER A 477 -25.64 -2.83 10.79
CA SER A 477 -25.38 -3.46 12.08
C SER A 477 -24.94 -4.91 11.88
N ASN A 478 -24.35 -5.52 12.90
CA ASN A 478 -23.92 -6.92 12.85
C ASN A 478 -25.07 -7.92 12.65
N ALA A 479 -26.32 -7.51 12.88
CA ALA A 479 -27.49 -8.34 12.60
C ALA A 479 -27.56 -8.83 11.15
N MET A 480 -26.95 -8.06 10.22
CA MET A 480 -26.86 -8.47 8.80
C MET A 480 -25.80 -9.57 8.57
N LEU A 481 -24.91 -9.80 9.51
CA LEU A 481 -23.82 -10.76 9.43
C LEU A 481 -24.02 -11.98 10.35
N GLN A 482 -25.04 -11.95 11.22
CA GLN A 482 -25.34 -13.05 12.12
C GLN A 482 -25.96 -14.23 11.37
N ALA A 483 -25.79 -15.43 11.93
CA ALA A 483 -26.39 -16.62 11.39
C ALA A 483 -27.94 -16.52 11.33
N VAL A 484 -28.47 -16.81 10.15
CA VAL A 484 -29.94 -16.85 9.94
C VAL A 484 -30.40 -18.29 10.12
N PRO A 485 -31.43 -18.54 10.95
CA PRO A 485 -31.97 -19.89 11.15
C PRO A 485 -32.41 -20.51 9.82
N GLY A 486 -31.89 -21.68 9.52
CA GLY A 486 -32.27 -22.43 8.32
C GLY A 486 -33.75 -22.78 8.30
N GLY A 487 -34.41 -22.56 7.16
CA GLY A 487 -35.81 -22.89 6.96
C GLY A 487 -36.07 -24.40 6.99
N ASN A 488 -37.34 -24.79 7.15
CA ASN A 488 -37.76 -26.18 7.07
C ASN A 488 -38.18 -26.51 5.62
N VAL A 489 -37.40 -27.32 4.90
CA VAL A 489 -37.74 -27.76 3.55
C VAL A 489 -38.06 -29.24 3.56
N GLY A 490 -39.32 -29.56 3.28
CA GLY A 490 -39.78 -30.95 3.19
C GLY A 490 -39.74 -31.76 4.51
N GLY A 491 -39.77 -31.07 5.68
CA GLY A 491 -39.72 -31.72 7.01
C GLY A 491 -38.27 -31.92 7.51
N VAL A 492 -37.27 -31.50 6.77
CA VAL A 492 -35.86 -31.48 7.20
C VAL A 492 -35.53 -30.06 7.65
N GLN A 493 -35.13 -29.91 8.90
CA GLN A 493 -34.65 -28.64 9.44
C GLN A 493 -33.24 -28.39 8.84
N LEU A 494 -33.10 -27.37 8.03
CA LEU A 494 -31.80 -26.90 7.54
C LEU A 494 -31.06 -26.25 8.72
N GLY A 495 -29.78 -26.50 8.83
CA GLY A 495 -28.93 -25.83 9.83
C GLY A 495 -28.87 -24.32 9.61
N ASP A 496 -28.43 -23.60 10.62
CA ASP A 496 -28.27 -22.14 10.53
C ASP A 496 -27.34 -21.78 9.39
N HIS A 497 -27.70 -20.78 8.57
CA HIS A 497 -26.89 -20.24 7.50
C HIS A 497 -26.14 -19.00 8.00
N GLU A 498 -24.83 -19.11 8.07
CA GLU A 498 -23.97 -17.97 8.38
C GLU A 498 -23.52 -17.34 7.05
N PRO A 499 -23.73 -16.00 6.86
CA PRO A 499 -23.27 -15.31 5.66
C PRO A 499 -21.76 -15.40 5.47
N VAL A 500 -21.32 -15.89 4.31
CA VAL A 500 -19.91 -16.04 3.94
C VAL A 500 -19.65 -15.26 2.64
N PHE A 501 -18.57 -14.49 2.61
CA PHE A 501 -18.25 -13.62 1.51
C PHE A 501 -16.90 -13.98 0.88
N ASP A 502 -16.80 -13.77 -0.42
CA ASP A 502 -15.53 -13.76 -1.15
C ASP A 502 -15.10 -12.31 -1.38
N ILE A 503 -13.83 -12.04 -1.15
CA ILE A 503 -13.27 -10.69 -1.30
C ILE A 503 -12.39 -10.67 -2.54
N THR A 504 -12.79 -9.87 -3.52
CA THR A 504 -11.98 -9.56 -4.70
C THR A 504 -11.37 -8.18 -4.54
N VAL A 505 -10.13 -8.03 -4.98
CA VAL A 505 -9.38 -6.78 -4.85
C VAL A 505 -9.07 -6.24 -6.23
N SER A 506 -9.46 -5.01 -6.48
CA SER A 506 -9.09 -4.25 -7.67
C SER A 506 -8.13 -3.11 -7.31
N ALA A 507 -7.42 -2.59 -8.31
CA ALA A 507 -6.65 -1.37 -8.13
C ALA A 507 -7.59 -0.16 -8.23
N ALA A 508 -7.60 0.70 -7.23
CA ALA A 508 -8.21 2.01 -7.33
C ALA A 508 -7.34 2.85 -8.29
N LYS A 509 -7.77 3.02 -9.53
CA LYS A 509 -7.01 3.79 -10.53
C LYS A 509 -7.04 5.28 -10.19
N LYS A 510 -6.08 5.74 -9.39
CA LYS A 510 -5.91 7.16 -9.06
C LYS A 510 -4.97 7.91 -10.02
N SER A 511 -4.34 7.23 -10.97
CA SER A 511 -3.36 7.82 -11.89
C SER A 511 -4.01 8.83 -12.84
N THR A 512 -3.41 10.01 -12.99
CA THR A 512 -3.82 11.03 -13.99
C THR A 512 -3.69 10.50 -15.42
N PHE A 513 -2.77 9.57 -15.67
CA PHE A 513 -2.61 8.89 -16.96
C PHE A 513 -3.80 7.99 -17.29
N SER A 514 -4.34 7.28 -16.32
CA SER A 514 -5.55 6.47 -16.48
C SER A 514 -6.75 7.32 -16.89
N ARG A 515 -6.93 8.51 -16.30
CA ARG A 515 -8.02 9.45 -16.68
C ARG A 515 -7.87 9.98 -18.08
N LEU A 516 -6.66 10.29 -18.53
CA LEU A 516 -6.41 10.73 -19.91
C LEU A 516 -6.73 9.62 -20.90
N SER A 517 -6.28 8.40 -20.65
CA SER A 517 -6.60 7.24 -21.49
C SER A 517 -8.10 6.95 -21.54
N GLN A 518 -8.80 7.01 -20.40
CA GLN A 518 -10.26 6.86 -20.34
C GLN A 518 -10.99 7.95 -21.12
N ASN A 519 -10.53 9.20 -21.01
CA ASN A 519 -11.10 10.31 -21.78
C ASN A 519 -10.89 10.15 -23.29
N GLU A 520 -9.75 9.61 -23.71
CA GLU A 520 -9.48 9.31 -25.12
C GLU A 520 -10.38 8.16 -25.60
N THR A 521 -10.47 7.07 -24.84
CA THR A 521 -11.38 5.95 -25.14
C THR A 521 -12.84 6.42 -25.23
N ALA A 522 -13.29 7.28 -24.31
CA ALA A 522 -14.63 7.83 -24.33
C ALA A 522 -14.89 8.69 -25.59
N LYS A 523 -13.92 9.49 -26.03
CA LYS A 523 -13.98 10.25 -27.26
C LYS A 523 -14.03 9.35 -28.49
N GLU A 524 -13.20 8.29 -28.51
CA GLU A 524 -13.21 7.33 -29.60
C GLU A 524 -14.55 6.59 -29.68
N CYS A 525 -15.09 6.11 -28.55
CA CYS A 525 -16.41 5.48 -28.49
C CYS A 525 -17.52 6.45 -29.01
N TYR A 526 -17.42 7.74 -28.65
CA TYR A 526 -18.36 8.75 -29.17
C TYR A 526 -18.21 8.95 -30.68
N GLN A 527 -17.00 9.06 -31.20
CA GLN A 527 -16.71 9.23 -32.63
C GLN A 527 -17.14 8.02 -33.47
N LEU A 528 -17.00 6.82 -32.92
CA LEU A 528 -17.41 5.55 -33.53
C LEU A 528 -18.94 5.35 -33.48
N GLY A 529 -19.66 6.24 -32.80
CA GLY A 529 -21.13 6.21 -32.75
C GLY A 529 -21.68 5.11 -31.81
N PHE A 530 -20.93 4.68 -30.81
CA PHE A 530 -21.37 3.67 -29.84
C PHE A 530 -22.61 4.09 -29.04
N PHE A 531 -22.79 5.38 -28.84
CA PHE A 531 -23.97 5.93 -28.16
C PHE A 531 -25.17 6.18 -29.06
N ALA A 532 -25.05 5.90 -30.37
CA ALA A 532 -26.17 6.02 -31.29
C ALA A 532 -27.15 4.84 -31.09
N PRO A 533 -28.44 5.09 -30.82
CA PRO A 533 -29.41 4.03 -30.52
C PRO A 533 -29.56 2.97 -31.62
N ALA A 534 -29.32 3.35 -32.87
CA ALA A 534 -29.37 2.44 -34.01
C ALA A 534 -28.24 1.39 -34.02
N ASN A 535 -27.10 1.66 -33.35
CA ASN A 535 -25.92 0.82 -33.34
C ASN A 535 -25.75 0.10 -31.98
N ALA A 536 -26.74 0.13 -31.10
CA ALA A 536 -26.65 -0.37 -29.73
C ALA A 536 -26.16 -1.82 -29.64
N ASP A 537 -26.67 -2.71 -30.49
CA ASP A 537 -26.27 -4.14 -30.45
C ASP A 537 -24.81 -4.32 -30.89
N ALA A 538 -24.35 -3.61 -31.93
CA ALA A 538 -22.97 -3.65 -32.38
C ALA A 538 -22.02 -3.01 -31.35
N ALA A 539 -22.48 -1.93 -30.72
CA ALA A 539 -21.72 -1.26 -29.66
C ALA A 539 -21.58 -2.15 -28.39
N LEU A 540 -22.64 -2.87 -28.02
CA LEU A 540 -22.58 -3.83 -26.90
C LEU A 540 -21.60 -4.97 -27.19
N ALA A 541 -21.63 -5.55 -28.40
CA ALA A 541 -20.69 -6.59 -28.80
C ALA A 541 -19.23 -6.09 -28.79
N ALA A 542 -18.98 -4.84 -29.21
CA ALA A 542 -17.66 -4.24 -29.13
C ALA A 542 -17.21 -3.95 -27.68
N LEU A 543 -18.14 -3.47 -26.83
CA LEU A 543 -17.89 -3.22 -25.42
C LEU A 543 -17.65 -4.51 -24.62
N GLU A 544 -18.17 -5.67 -25.07
CA GLU A 544 -17.84 -6.96 -24.46
C GLU A 544 -16.36 -7.37 -24.65
N MET A 545 -15.73 -6.90 -25.72
CA MET A 545 -14.32 -7.14 -26.03
C MET A 545 -13.38 -6.10 -25.43
N MET A 546 -13.91 -5.03 -24.85
CA MET A 546 -13.16 -3.94 -24.23
C MET A 546 -13.12 -4.10 -22.71
N ASP A 547 -12.04 -3.61 -22.09
CA ASP A 547 -11.88 -3.56 -20.63
C ASP A 547 -11.40 -2.16 -20.24
N PHE A 548 -12.30 -1.35 -19.66
CA PHE A 548 -11.99 -0.04 -19.06
C PHE A 548 -12.93 0.24 -17.90
N GLU A 549 -12.49 1.11 -17.00
CA GLU A 549 -13.24 1.44 -15.80
C GLU A 549 -14.60 2.07 -16.11
N GLY A 550 -15.65 1.54 -15.48
CA GLY A 550 -17.03 2.01 -15.70
C GLY A 550 -17.69 1.45 -16.97
N ILE A 551 -17.08 0.45 -17.61
CA ILE A 551 -17.63 -0.20 -18.81
C ILE A 551 -19.06 -0.74 -18.60
N GLU A 552 -19.35 -1.26 -17.40
CA GLU A 552 -20.69 -1.77 -17.06
C GLU A 552 -21.76 -0.68 -17.12
N LYS A 553 -21.44 0.53 -16.63
CA LYS A 553 -22.35 1.70 -16.72
C LYS A 553 -22.58 2.14 -18.16
N VAL A 554 -21.54 2.03 -18.98
CA VAL A 554 -21.64 2.34 -20.42
C VAL A 554 -22.51 1.30 -21.12
N ARG A 555 -22.28 0.01 -20.83
CA ARG A 555 -23.09 -1.10 -21.36
C ARG A 555 -24.56 -0.95 -20.99
N GLU A 556 -24.85 -0.66 -19.73
CA GLU A 556 -26.21 -0.47 -19.24
C GLU A 556 -26.89 0.71 -19.95
N ARG A 557 -26.23 1.86 -20.10
CA ARG A 557 -26.79 3.01 -20.83
C ARG A 557 -27.00 2.73 -22.31
N VAL A 558 -26.06 2.04 -22.96
CA VAL A 558 -26.21 1.66 -24.38
C VAL A 558 -27.37 0.69 -24.55
N SER A 559 -27.52 -0.29 -23.67
CA SER A 559 -28.65 -1.23 -23.65
C SER A 559 -29.99 -0.53 -23.44
N GLN A 560 -30.10 0.37 -22.47
CA GLN A 560 -31.31 1.16 -22.22
C GLN A 560 -31.69 2.01 -23.43
N ASN A 561 -30.74 2.68 -24.06
CA ASN A 561 -30.97 3.47 -25.27
C ASN A 561 -31.43 2.61 -26.44
N GLY A 562 -30.83 1.42 -26.62
CA GLY A 562 -31.26 0.45 -27.63
C GLY A 562 -32.70 -0.02 -27.41
N THR A 563 -33.06 -0.38 -26.18
CA THR A 563 -34.42 -0.82 -25.83
C THR A 563 -35.45 0.28 -26.06
N LEU A 564 -35.19 1.52 -25.64
CA LEU A 564 -36.06 2.67 -25.90
C LEU A 564 -36.25 2.92 -27.39
N TYR A 565 -35.20 2.81 -28.18
CA TYR A 565 -35.25 2.98 -29.62
C TYR A 565 -36.09 1.89 -30.29
N GLN A 566 -35.94 0.63 -29.88
CA GLN A 566 -36.78 -0.47 -30.38
C GLN A 566 -38.26 -0.27 -30.02
N GLN A 567 -38.57 0.21 -28.82
CA GLN A 567 -39.93 0.52 -28.40
C GLN A 567 -40.52 1.65 -29.25
N LEU A 568 -39.75 2.70 -29.51
CA LEU A 568 -40.17 3.81 -30.39
C LEU A 568 -40.42 3.33 -31.82
N GLN A 569 -39.57 2.46 -32.36
CA GLN A 569 -39.79 1.88 -33.70
C GLN A 569 -41.06 1.01 -33.75
N GLN A 570 -41.29 0.15 -32.73
CA GLN A 570 -42.51 -0.65 -32.64
C GLN A 570 -43.75 0.24 -32.57
N MET A 571 -43.73 1.31 -31.77
CA MET A 571 -44.81 2.25 -31.64
C MET A 571 -45.07 3.02 -32.95
N ALA A 572 -44.02 3.43 -33.66
CA ALA A 572 -44.12 4.04 -34.96
C ALA A 572 -44.72 3.09 -36.01
N GLN A 573 -44.33 1.82 -36.01
CA GLN A 573 -44.91 0.79 -36.88
C GLN A 573 -46.40 0.54 -36.56
N GLN A 574 -46.75 0.49 -35.28
CA GLN A 574 -48.15 0.37 -34.86
C GLN A 574 -48.99 1.57 -35.31
N MET A 575 -48.46 2.79 -35.15
CA MET A 575 -49.13 3.99 -35.64
C MET A 575 -49.30 3.99 -37.16
N GLN A 576 -48.28 3.54 -37.93
CA GLN A 576 -48.40 3.39 -39.37
C GLN A 576 -49.49 2.36 -39.78
N LYS A 577 -49.52 1.22 -39.07
CA LYS A 577 -50.58 0.22 -39.30
C LYS A 577 -51.96 0.74 -38.96
N MET A 578 -52.13 1.47 -37.87
CA MET A 578 -53.39 2.11 -37.52
C MET A 578 -53.80 3.18 -38.53
N ALA A 579 -52.85 4.02 -38.96
CA ALA A 579 -53.11 5.02 -40.01
C ALA A 579 -53.55 4.41 -41.36
N ALA A 580 -52.90 3.27 -41.74
CA ALA A 580 -53.31 2.54 -42.95
C ALA A 580 -54.74 1.96 -42.86
N ILE A 581 -55.13 1.48 -41.67
CA ILE A 581 -56.48 0.97 -41.42
C ILE A 581 -57.53 2.14 -41.49
N ILE A 582 -57.20 3.31 -40.95
CA ILE A 582 -58.06 4.51 -40.99
C ILE A 582 -58.21 5.01 -42.42
N ASP A 583 -57.13 5.03 -43.20
CA ASP A 583 -57.17 5.40 -44.62
C ASP A 583 -58.04 4.46 -45.45
N GLN A 584 -57.97 3.17 -45.12
CA GLN A 584 -58.77 2.15 -45.80
C GLN A 584 -60.27 2.26 -45.45
N GLN A 585 -60.59 2.73 -44.22
CA GLN A 585 -61.97 2.90 -43.77
C GLN A 585 -62.61 4.25 -44.20
N ASN A 586 -61.82 5.33 -44.23
CA ASN A 586 -62.34 6.69 -44.39
C ASN A 586 -61.92 7.41 -45.72
N GLY A 587 -61.07 6.77 -46.53
CA GLY A 587 -60.54 7.38 -47.76
C GLY A 587 -59.68 8.64 -47.56
N THR A 588 -58.99 8.68 -46.38
CA THR A 588 -58.15 9.81 -45.98
C THR A 588 -56.69 9.47 -46.21
N ASN A 589 -55.80 10.47 -46.29
CA ASN A 589 -54.33 10.28 -46.45
C ASN A 589 -53.56 10.39 -45.12
N VAL A 590 -54.09 9.81 -44.06
CA VAL A 590 -53.47 9.87 -42.72
C VAL A 590 -52.18 9.05 -42.65
N SER A 591 -52.03 8.00 -43.46
CA SER A 591 -50.82 7.20 -43.57
C SER A 591 -49.61 7.98 -44.09
N ALA A 592 -49.86 8.94 -45.03
CA ALA A 592 -48.82 9.82 -45.53
C ALA A 592 -48.30 10.80 -44.43
N ALA A 593 -49.21 11.29 -43.58
CA ALA A 593 -48.83 12.13 -42.44
C ALA A 593 -48.14 11.34 -41.33
N ALA A 594 -48.58 10.10 -41.07
CA ALA A 594 -47.94 9.23 -40.10
C ALA A 594 -46.55 8.75 -40.56
N SER A 595 -46.36 8.52 -41.87
CA SER A 595 -45.03 8.18 -42.41
C SER A 595 -44.09 9.38 -42.37
N ALA A 596 -44.54 10.58 -42.58
CA ALA A 596 -43.74 11.81 -42.44
C ALA A 596 -43.38 12.07 -40.97
N ALA A 597 -44.29 11.82 -40.01
CA ALA A 597 -44.02 11.93 -38.60
C ALA A 597 -43.03 10.82 -38.10
N GLY A 598 -43.15 9.59 -38.64
CA GLY A 598 -42.23 8.49 -38.35
C GLY A 598 -40.81 8.74 -38.89
N GLN A 599 -40.71 9.35 -40.09
CA GLN A 599 -39.44 9.78 -40.66
C GLN A 599 -38.82 10.94 -39.87
N ALA A 600 -39.61 11.90 -39.38
CA ALA A 600 -39.13 12.98 -38.51
C ALA A 600 -38.69 12.47 -37.15
N ALA A 601 -39.36 11.45 -36.57
CA ALA A 601 -38.95 10.81 -35.34
C ALA A 601 -37.66 9.95 -35.52
N GLY A 602 -37.53 9.28 -36.68
CA GLY A 602 -36.30 8.56 -37.05
C GLY A 602 -35.13 9.52 -37.33
N ALA A 603 -35.39 10.68 -37.94
CA ALA A 603 -34.37 11.71 -38.13
C ALA A 603 -33.97 12.40 -36.83
N ALA A 604 -34.88 12.55 -35.85
CA ALA A 604 -34.56 13.08 -34.55
C ALA A 604 -33.70 12.10 -33.71
N GLY A 605 -33.86 10.78 -33.95
CA GLY A 605 -32.99 9.74 -33.33
C GLY A 605 -31.60 9.62 -33.98
N THR A 606 -31.48 10.03 -35.25
CA THR A 606 -30.19 10.08 -35.98
C THR A 606 -29.59 11.48 -36.05
N GLY A 607 -30.29 12.50 -35.60
CA GLY A 607 -29.96 13.91 -35.71
C GLY A 607 -29.01 14.46 -34.63
N GLY A 608 -28.01 13.69 -34.26
CA GLY A 608 -26.82 14.24 -33.66
C GLY A 608 -25.74 14.65 -34.66
N GLY A 609 -25.99 14.51 -35.97
CA GLY A 609 -25.02 14.80 -37.01
C GLY A 609 -25.67 15.44 -38.25
N GLY A 610 -26.20 16.65 -38.16
CA GLY A 610 -26.58 17.46 -39.32
C GLY A 610 -25.34 17.80 -40.13
N THR A 611 -25.16 17.11 -41.27
CA THR A 611 -23.99 17.25 -42.15
C THR A 611 -23.90 18.59 -42.88
N ALA A 612 -24.91 19.48 -42.79
CA ALA A 612 -24.88 20.81 -43.38
C ALA A 612 -24.37 21.89 -42.40
N ASP A 613 -24.75 21.81 -41.12
CA ASP A 613 -24.32 22.76 -40.11
C ASP A 613 -22.99 22.36 -39.48
N ALA A 614 -22.57 21.07 -39.61
CA ALA A 614 -21.28 20.61 -39.12
C ALA A 614 -20.09 21.18 -39.90
N LYS A 615 -20.29 21.58 -41.19
CA LYS A 615 -19.23 22.27 -41.96
C LYS A 615 -19.03 23.71 -41.51
N ASP A 616 -20.08 24.41 -41.17
CA ASP A 616 -19.98 25.78 -40.66
C ASP A 616 -19.55 25.82 -39.20
N THR A 617 -20.03 24.88 -38.38
CA THR A 617 -19.59 24.77 -36.99
C THR A 617 -18.16 24.19 -36.84
N THR A 618 -17.72 23.29 -37.73
CA THR A 618 -16.33 22.82 -37.74
C THR A 618 -15.38 23.91 -38.25
N ASN A 619 -15.78 24.73 -39.19
CA ASN A 619 -14.95 25.85 -39.61
C ASN A 619 -14.90 26.95 -38.54
N SER A 620 -16.01 27.27 -37.86
CA SER A 620 -16.03 28.23 -36.77
C SER A 620 -15.32 27.70 -35.51
N LEU A 621 -15.41 26.38 -35.18
CA LEU A 621 -14.68 25.79 -34.09
C LEU A 621 -13.20 25.62 -34.44
N GLY A 622 -12.86 25.31 -35.69
CA GLY A 622 -11.50 25.24 -36.20
C GLY A 622 -10.79 26.60 -36.16
N ASP A 623 -11.46 27.65 -36.55
CA ASP A 623 -10.96 29.03 -36.46
C ASP A 623 -10.84 29.50 -35.00
N VAL A 624 -11.80 29.19 -34.14
CA VAL A 624 -11.74 29.53 -32.71
C VAL A 624 -10.65 28.74 -32.00
N VAL A 625 -10.47 27.44 -32.30
CA VAL A 625 -9.37 26.64 -31.76
C VAL A 625 -8.05 27.06 -32.37
N GLY A 626 -8.00 27.43 -33.65
CA GLY A 626 -6.83 28.00 -34.31
C GLY A 626 -6.39 29.33 -33.71
N GLU A 627 -7.34 30.25 -33.48
CA GLU A 627 -7.06 31.55 -32.85
C GLU A 627 -6.76 31.42 -31.36
N SER A 628 -7.48 30.57 -30.62
CA SER A 628 -7.15 30.32 -29.20
C SER A 628 -5.82 29.56 -29.03
N GLY A 629 -5.48 28.67 -29.96
CA GLY A 629 -4.18 27.97 -29.96
C GLY A 629 -3.00 28.90 -30.30
N SER A 630 -3.22 29.93 -31.13
CA SER A 630 -2.18 30.93 -31.46
C SER A 630 -1.99 32.00 -30.38
N ASN A 631 -3.02 32.24 -29.56
CA ASN A 631 -3.02 33.25 -28.50
C ASN A 631 -3.02 32.68 -27.08
N SER A 632 -2.93 31.36 -26.92
CA SER A 632 -2.81 30.78 -25.57
C SER A 632 -1.53 31.28 -24.88
N MET A 633 -1.62 31.57 -23.58
CA MET A 633 -0.44 32.01 -22.79
C MET A 633 0.73 31.01 -22.88
N ALA A 634 0.45 29.72 -23.06
CA ALA A 634 1.45 28.69 -23.26
C ALA A 634 2.17 28.83 -24.60
N THR A 635 1.46 29.16 -25.68
CA THR A 635 2.04 29.37 -27.01
C THR A 635 2.85 30.68 -27.07
N GLN A 636 2.38 31.72 -26.36
CA GLN A 636 3.14 32.98 -26.21
C GLN A 636 4.37 32.80 -25.32
N ALA A 637 4.27 32.00 -24.27
CA ALA A 637 5.41 31.66 -23.42
C ALA A 637 6.46 30.83 -24.20
N ALA A 638 6.04 29.85 -24.99
CA ALA A 638 6.93 29.07 -25.84
C ALA A 638 7.61 29.93 -26.92
N LYS A 639 6.88 30.85 -27.58
CA LYS A 639 7.45 31.80 -28.53
C LYS A 639 8.44 32.78 -27.87
N ARG A 640 8.16 33.24 -26.65
CA ARG A 640 9.10 34.07 -25.86
C ARG A 640 10.37 33.29 -25.47
N ALA A 641 10.22 32.04 -25.04
CA ALA A 641 11.36 31.18 -24.71
C ALA A 641 12.25 30.88 -25.94
N MET A 642 11.66 30.67 -27.12
CA MET A 642 12.41 30.50 -28.37
C MET A 642 13.15 31.77 -28.79
N ASN A 643 12.58 32.97 -28.59
CA ASN A 643 13.24 34.23 -28.93
C ASN A 643 14.38 34.62 -27.97
N VAL A 644 14.36 34.13 -26.73
CA VAL A 644 15.42 34.36 -25.75
C VAL A 644 16.67 33.51 -26.08
N ASN A 645 16.49 32.36 -26.72
CA ASN A 645 17.58 31.46 -27.08
C ASN A 645 18.20 31.71 -28.47
N ASN A 646 17.81 32.78 -29.17
CA ASN A 646 18.37 33.12 -30.47
C ASN A 646 18.78 34.61 -30.51
N PRO A 647 20.00 34.96 -30.02
CA PRO A 647 20.45 36.35 -29.90
C PRO A 647 20.81 37.02 -31.23
N ASN A 648 20.57 36.37 -32.38
CA ASN A 648 20.90 36.89 -33.72
C ASN A 648 19.68 37.13 -34.62
N LYS A 649 18.55 37.54 -34.06
CA LYS A 649 17.45 38.14 -34.80
C LYS A 649 16.83 39.29 -34.03
#